data_cf57364084b15c8f59f421f9d1c8bd09
#
_entry.id   cf57364084b15c8f59f421f9d1c8bd09
#
_cell.length_a   1.000
_cell.length_b   1.000
_cell.length_c   1.000
_cell.angle_alpha   90.00
_cell.angle_beta   90.00
_cell.angle_gamma   90.00
#
_symmetry.space_group_name_H-M   'P 1'
#
loop_
_entity.id
_entity.type
_entity.pdbx_description
1 polymer ?
#
loop_
_entity_poly.entity_id
_entity_poly.type
_entity_poly.pdbx_seq_one_letter_code
_entity_poly.pdbx_strand_id
1 'polypeptide(L)'
;MKRYIRQSFLFLAVLFLCGCASTAAIKHDNSQQITLSKIENHLGGSDPWEGFNRSMFAVTSFVMDYIARPVGIVYTSIIPRPVITHIKNICLNLAYPTRALSCLLRAHWQGAGDETLRFLVNSTVGIGGIFDPAEYWWNIHSTESDFGQTFAAWGIAPGETLTLPLLPAHNVRDTAGLIFDIATDLKTYIPYAGETGATIAPYSSALTTVNNLSLTHEVFKQVVSDSNDRYKNYRQMATFFRELQLRMWRYHALNTRDNLIKAGKLPRPLEKSPAVIKPEWLRGEWLELKDFGPGSPVQDSLRTILFRAQDDSSYWYMPPSVFNNCFSNRRKDRNLALFPNRPELTYAFWSMPEPEEDKNGNPVPRREKLAVLLPGIGGTAPSATPTAFAELLNKNGYAVLVIDSTFTWQFTTARSGCRLPGFLPDDARAVRKIIKLALNDLKKDELVFNPEIILTGYSFGGMHTLKIAELEKNDPQIGFKKYLAVNPPVSLAYAAVQADKMAESMNKYQPQQVVDKVINTAGIFMANMANAQVPFKENMSDLQKGAYRLQADPETAAFLAGLYFRSSMRNMLFAAHSERGLIPLSHLPVEFTRNKLYLELDKITFKEYAEKYLASEYPGVKLDTLYRKSDLNSLAETLKNDEKIYVLHSINDFLLSENDRKFLDSTLENRITWTSRGGHLGNLYYEKVQQKILKMLE
;
A
#
# COMPACT_ATOMS: atom_id res chain seq x y z
N MET A 1 -4.42 44.01 -16.56
CA MET A 1 -4.10 43.79 -15.15
C MET A 1 -5.27 44.09 -14.19
N LYS A 2 -5.79 45.35 -14.08
CA LYS A 2 -6.91 45.71 -13.17
C LYS A 2 -8.22 44.93 -13.40
N ARG A 3 -8.52 44.48 -14.62
CA ARG A 3 -9.76 43.74 -14.96
C ARG A 3 -9.69 42.26 -14.53
N TYR A 4 -8.52 41.63 -14.60
CA TYR A 4 -8.30 40.25 -14.17
C TYR A 4 -8.23 40.14 -12.64
N ILE A 5 -7.59 41.09 -11.97
CA ILE A 5 -7.58 41.15 -10.49
C ILE A 5 -9.00 41.29 -9.95
N ARG A 6 -9.85 42.10 -10.61
CA ARG A 6 -11.26 42.29 -10.21
C ARG A 6 -12.12 41.02 -10.43
N GLN A 7 -11.85 40.25 -11.49
CA GLN A 7 -12.54 38.98 -11.76
C GLN A 7 -12.09 37.88 -10.80
N SER A 8 -10.79 37.84 -10.45
CA SER A 8 -10.27 36.91 -9.44
C SER A 8 -10.80 37.22 -8.04
N PHE A 9 -10.98 38.49 -7.68
CA PHE A 9 -11.60 38.91 -6.42
C PHE A 9 -13.11 38.56 -6.38
N LEU A 10 -13.82 38.68 -7.50
CA LEU A 10 -15.23 38.29 -7.58
C LEU A 10 -15.40 36.79 -7.43
N PHE A 11 -14.50 35.99 -8.01
CA PHE A 11 -14.48 34.52 -7.88
C PHE A 11 -14.17 34.08 -6.45
N LEU A 12 -13.22 34.76 -5.76
CA LEU A 12 -12.95 34.57 -4.34
C LEU A 12 -14.17 34.91 -3.47
N ALA A 13 -14.86 36.01 -3.74
CA ALA A 13 -16.04 36.43 -2.98
C ALA A 13 -17.19 35.43 -3.16
N VAL A 14 -17.37 34.83 -4.34
CA VAL A 14 -18.36 33.80 -4.61
C VAL A 14 -18.01 32.49 -3.87
N LEU A 15 -16.72 32.09 -3.83
CA LEU A 15 -16.28 30.93 -3.05
C LEU A 15 -16.43 31.15 -1.53
N PHE A 16 -16.21 32.36 -1.03
CA PHE A 16 -16.40 32.71 0.38
C PHE A 16 -17.89 32.74 0.77
N LEU A 17 -18.78 33.18 -0.11
CA LEU A 17 -20.22 33.22 0.11
C LEU A 17 -20.86 31.83 0.00
N CYS A 18 -20.33 30.92 -0.82
CA CYS A 18 -20.79 29.54 -0.89
C CYS A 18 -20.34 28.68 0.31
N GLY A 19 -19.23 29.05 0.97
CA GLY A 19 -18.72 28.34 2.16
C GLY A 19 -19.53 28.56 3.45
N CYS A 20 -20.43 29.56 3.47
CA CYS A 20 -21.24 29.90 4.65
C CYS A 20 -22.63 29.23 4.68
N ALA A 21 -23.01 28.47 3.69
CA ALA A 21 -24.35 27.83 3.62
C ALA A 21 -24.22 26.32 3.55
N SER A 22 -24.08 25.70 4.65
CA SER A 22 -24.76 24.48 5.15
C SER A 22 -23.88 23.72 6.14
N THR A 23 -23.95 24.13 7.39
CA THR A 23 -23.88 23.17 8.49
C THR A 23 -25.16 22.34 8.45
N ALA A 24 -25.34 21.52 7.44
CA ALA A 24 -26.23 20.39 7.50
C ALA A 24 -25.61 19.47 8.56
N ALA A 25 -26.19 19.52 9.77
CA ALA A 25 -25.80 18.68 10.87
C ALA A 25 -25.71 17.24 10.39
N ILE A 26 -24.49 16.75 10.20
CA ILE A 26 -24.22 15.33 10.12
C ILE A 26 -24.80 14.83 11.45
N LYS A 27 -25.88 14.04 11.39
CA LYS A 27 -26.36 13.33 12.56
C LYS A 27 -25.15 12.67 13.17
N HIS A 28 -24.73 13.15 14.34
CA HIS A 28 -23.63 12.56 15.10
C HIS A 28 -24.02 11.09 15.29
N ASP A 29 -23.31 10.22 14.62
CA ASP A 29 -23.35 8.80 14.94
C ASP A 29 -22.72 8.67 16.33
N ASN A 30 -23.55 8.56 17.34
CA ASN A 30 -23.16 8.41 18.73
C ASN A 30 -22.47 7.07 19.03
N SER A 31 -22.21 6.24 18.03
CA SER A 31 -21.44 5.03 18.25
C SER A 31 -19.99 5.39 18.63
N GLN A 32 -19.50 4.82 19.71
CA GLN A 32 -18.10 4.97 20.14
C GLN A 32 -17.13 4.28 19.18
N GLN A 33 -17.64 3.50 18.22
CA GLN A 33 -16.82 2.77 17.27
C GLN A 33 -16.06 3.71 16.35
N ILE A 34 -14.72 3.63 16.36
CA ILE A 34 -13.84 4.30 15.41
C ILE A 34 -13.83 3.49 14.12
N THR A 35 -14.42 4.05 13.06
CA THR A 35 -14.45 3.43 11.74
C THR A 35 -13.48 4.11 10.79
N LEU A 36 -13.10 3.40 9.73
CA LEU A 36 -12.23 3.94 8.68
C LEU A 36 -12.83 5.21 8.06
N SER A 37 -14.12 5.22 7.75
CA SER A 37 -14.81 6.40 7.22
C SER A 37 -14.86 7.57 8.20
N LYS A 38 -14.92 7.33 9.52
CA LYS A 38 -14.80 8.41 10.53
C LYS A 38 -13.41 9.04 10.48
N ILE A 39 -12.35 8.25 10.39
CA ILE A 39 -10.98 8.73 10.25
C ILE A 39 -10.83 9.53 8.95
N GLU A 40 -11.30 8.98 7.84
CA GLU A 40 -11.28 9.62 6.53
C GLU A 40 -11.98 10.99 6.55
N ASN A 41 -13.14 11.08 7.19
CA ASN A 41 -13.88 12.34 7.31
C ASN A 41 -13.15 13.37 8.18
N HIS A 42 -12.44 12.93 9.22
CA HIS A 42 -11.64 13.82 10.05
C HIS A 42 -10.36 14.29 9.38
N LEU A 43 -9.78 13.47 8.49
CA LEU A 43 -8.60 13.85 7.71
C LEU A 43 -8.93 14.88 6.62
N GLY A 44 -10.00 14.66 5.84
CA GLY A 44 -10.29 15.38 4.61
C GLY A 44 -11.53 16.26 4.63
N GLY A 45 -12.19 16.38 5.78
CA GLY A 45 -13.49 17.03 5.82
C GLY A 45 -14.61 16.16 5.23
N SER A 46 -15.84 16.67 5.28
CA SER A 46 -16.97 16.02 4.61
C SER A 46 -16.88 16.18 3.10
N ASP A 47 -17.60 15.34 2.37
CA ASP A 47 -17.68 15.41 0.90
C ASP A 47 -19.13 15.61 0.46
N PRO A 48 -19.74 16.76 0.77
CA PRO A 48 -21.11 17.04 0.39
C PRO A 48 -21.28 17.20 -1.13
N TRP A 49 -20.20 17.48 -1.84
CA TRP A 49 -20.15 17.60 -3.29
C TRP A 49 -19.67 16.32 -3.98
N GLU A 50 -19.89 15.16 -3.37
CA GLU A 50 -19.38 13.88 -3.87
C GLU A 50 -19.66 13.65 -5.36
N GLY A 51 -20.89 13.94 -5.82
CA GLY A 51 -21.27 13.79 -7.24
C GLY A 51 -20.43 14.67 -8.17
N PHE A 52 -20.23 15.95 -7.82
CA PHE A 52 -19.37 16.86 -8.55
C PHE A 52 -17.89 16.40 -8.52
N ASN A 53 -17.39 16.07 -7.34
CA ASN A 53 -16.00 15.65 -7.15
C ASN A 53 -15.68 14.37 -7.91
N ARG A 54 -16.60 13.40 -7.95
CA ARG A 54 -16.45 12.18 -8.76
C ARG A 54 -16.43 12.46 -10.25
N SER A 55 -17.27 13.40 -10.73
CA SER A 55 -17.27 13.81 -12.14
C SER A 55 -15.96 14.49 -12.54
N MET A 56 -15.45 15.37 -11.69
CA MET A 56 -14.16 16.05 -11.92
C MET A 56 -12.98 15.05 -11.85
N PHE A 57 -13.04 14.10 -10.94
CA PHE A 57 -12.07 13.00 -10.89
C PHE A 57 -12.14 12.10 -12.13
N ALA A 58 -13.33 11.84 -12.67
CA ALA A 58 -13.46 11.05 -13.90
C ALA A 58 -12.74 11.74 -15.08
N VAL A 59 -12.82 13.08 -15.18
CA VAL A 59 -12.04 13.85 -16.17
C VAL A 59 -10.54 13.69 -15.92
N THR A 60 -10.09 13.86 -14.68
CA THR A 60 -8.67 13.63 -14.31
C THR A 60 -8.21 12.22 -14.69
N SER A 61 -9.01 11.21 -14.33
CA SER A 61 -8.70 9.81 -14.59
C SER A 61 -8.60 9.52 -16.09
N PHE A 62 -9.54 10.05 -16.88
CA PHE A 62 -9.51 9.93 -18.34
C PHE A 62 -8.23 10.54 -18.93
N VAL A 63 -7.89 11.76 -18.54
CA VAL A 63 -6.66 12.41 -19.02
C VAL A 63 -5.41 11.64 -18.59
N MET A 64 -5.36 11.17 -17.34
CA MET A 64 -4.21 10.39 -16.83
C MET A 64 -4.04 9.04 -17.56
N ASP A 65 -5.13 8.30 -17.78
CA ASP A 65 -5.08 6.97 -18.36
C ASP A 65 -4.85 7.00 -19.89
N TYR A 66 -5.50 7.93 -20.61
CA TYR A 66 -5.53 7.92 -22.07
C TYR A 66 -4.64 8.97 -22.74
N ILE A 67 -4.19 9.99 -22.02
CA ILE A 67 -3.33 11.05 -22.55
C ILE A 67 -1.98 11.07 -21.83
N ALA A 68 -1.97 11.29 -20.52
CA ALA A 68 -0.74 11.51 -19.76
C ALA A 68 0.16 10.26 -19.76
N ARG A 69 -0.43 9.08 -19.59
CA ARG A 69 0.32 7.83 -19.59
C ARG A 69 0.98 7.52 -20.92
N PRO A 70 0.29 7.48 -22.08
CA PRO A 70 0.95 7.27 -23.36
C PRO A 70 2.02 8.32 -23.68
N VAL A 71 1.71 9.60 -23.45
CA VAL A 71 2.66 10.70 -23.66
C VAL A 71 3.86 10.56 -22.72
N GLY A 72 3.64 10.23 -21.43
CA GLY A 72 4.70 10.01 -20.46
C GLY A 72 5.63 8.87 -20.82
N ILE A 73 5.08 7.74 -21.29
CA ILE A 73 5.87 6.59 -21.76
C ILE A 73 6.75 6.99 -22.95
N VAL A 74 6.18 7.64 -23.96
CA VAL A 74 6.94 8.10 -25.13
C VAL A 74 8.00 9.14 -24.72
N TYR A 75 7.63 10.13 -23.89
CA TYR A 75 8.55 11.15 -23.40
C TYR A 75 9.73 10.53 -22.63
N THR A 76 9.48 9.63 -21.70
CA THR A 76 10.54 9.01 -20.88
C THR A 76 11.38 7.98 -21.67
N SER A 77 10.88 7.47 -22.80
CA SER A 77 11.66 6.60 -23.68
C SER A 77 12.64 7.37 -24.59
N ILE A 78 12.31 8.64 -24.88
CA ILE A 78 13.12 9.49 -25.76
C ILE A 78 14.04 10.44 -24.95
N ILE A 79 13.51 11.03 -23.88
CA ILE A 79 14.25 12.05 -23.10
C ILE A 79 15.01 11.36 -21.96
N PRO A 80 16.34 11.51 -21.91
CA PRO A 80 17.14 10.96 -20.81
C PRO A 80 16.72 11.52 -19.44
N ARG A 81 16.71 10.68 -18.41
CA ARG A 81 16.33 11.08 -17.05
C ARG A 81 17.06 12.30 -16.48
N PRO A 82 18.37 12.46 -16.67
CA PRO A 82 19.03 13.67 -16.20
C PRO A 82 18.34 14.94 -16.74
N VAL A 83 17.92 14.95 -18.02
CA VAL A 83 17.20 16.10 -18.60
C VAL A 83 15.84 16.31 -17.94
N ILE A 84 15.09 15.23 -17.69
CA ILE A 84 13.81 15.27 -16.95
C ILE A 84 14.02 15.87 -15.54
N THR A 85 15.07 15.42 -14.85
CA THR A 85 15.45 15.94 -13.53
C THR A 85 15.87 17.40 -13.58
N HIS A 86 16.66 17.80 -14.58
CA HIS A 86 17.06 19.19 -14.75
C HIS A 86 15.87 20.12 -14.98
N ILE A 87 14.90 19.70 -15.80
CA ILE A 87 13.65 20.47 -16.00
C ILE A 87 12.90 20.60 -14.68
N LYS A 88 12.75 19.51 -13.91
CA LYS A 88 12.15 19.54 -12.56
C LYS A 88 12.89 20.54 -11.64
N ASN A 89 14.21 20.50 -11.61
CA ASN A 89 15.03 21.38 -10.77
C ASN A 89 14.85 22.86 -11.11
N ILE A 90 14.83 23.21 -12.40
CA ILE A 90 14.53 24.57 -12.87
C ILE A 90 13.15 25.02 -12.36
N CYS A 91 12.12 24.16 -12.50
CA CYS A 91 10.77 24.47 -12.04
C CYS A 91 10.72 24.69 -10.52
N LEU A 92 11.43 23.85 -9.76
CA LEU A 92 11.55 24.01 -8.30
C LEU A 92 12.28 25.31 -7.95
N ASN A 93 13.35 25.65 -8.67
CA ASN A 93 14.10 26.89 -8.43
C ASN A 93 13.24 28.14 -8.71
N LEU A 94 12.45 28.13 -9.78
CA LEU A 94 11.52 29.22 -10.10
C LEU A 94 10.37 29.38 -9.10
N ALA A 95 9.94 28.30 -8.45
CA ALA A 95 8.91 28.32 -7.41
C ALA A 95 9.46 28.70 -6.01
N TYR A 96 10.74 29.13 -5.91
CA TYR A 96 11.35 29.57 -4.66
C TYR A 96 10.54 30.65 -3.91
N PRO A 97 10.02 31.73 -4.53
CA PRO A 97 9.33 32.79 -3.78
C PRO A 97 8.09 32.26 -3.05
N THR A 98 7.34 31.36 -3.67
CA THR A 98 6.16 30.69 -3.05
C THR A 98 6.56 29.97 -1.78
N ARG A 99 7.61 29.13 -1.84
CA ARG A 99 8.03 28.33 -0.69
C ARG A 99 8.65 29.17 0.41
N ALA A 100 9.54 30.12 0.06
CA ALA A 100 10.17 30.98 1.04
C ALA A 100 9.13 31.86 1.76
N LEU A 101 8.20 32.46 1.00
CA LEU A 101 7.15 33.31 1.57
C LEU A 101 6.20 32.51 2.45
N SER A 102 5.81 31.31 2.03
CA SER A 102 5.01 30.39 2.85
C SER A 102 5.72 30.03 4.16
N CYS A 103 7.03 29.75 4.13
CA CYS A 103 7.81 29.51 5.34
C CYS A 103 7.85 30.73 6.27
N LEU A 104 8.10 31.92 5.72
CA LEU A 104 8.13 33.19 6.49
C LEU A 104 6.78 33.44 7.18
N LEU A 105 5.68 33.33 6.44
CA LEU A 105 4.32 33.57 6.96
C LEU A 105 3.87 32.56 8.04
N ARG A 106 4.54 31.43 8.10
CA ARG A 106 4.34 30.41 9.16
C ARG A 106 5.32 30.53 10.32
N ALA A 107 6.20 31.53 10.32
CA ALA A 107 7.32 31.66 11.23
C ALA A 107 8.27 30.44 11.23
N HIS A 108 8.40 29.77 10.09
CA HIS A 108 9.34 28.67 9.87
C HIS A 108 10.67 29.22 9.34
N TRP A 109 11.41 29.90 10.20
CA TRP A 109 12.62 30.67 9.85
C TRP A 109 13.71 29.80 9.22
N GLN A 110 13.92 28.59 9.76
CA GLN A 110 14.89 27.65 9.20
C GLN A 110 14.51 27.26 7.76
N GLY A 111 13.26 26.88 7.52
CA GLY A 111 12.80 26.53 6.17
C GLY A 111 12.93 27.70 5.18
N ALA A 112 12.63 28.92 5.62
CA ALA A 112 12.84 30.11 4.80
C ALA A 112 14.32 30.34 4.47
N GLY A 113 15.21 30.11 5.44
CA GLY A 113 16.66 30.15 5.26
C GLY A 113 17.15 29.08 4.29
N ASP A 114 16.71 27.84 4.47
CA ASP A 114 17.08 26.71 3.62
C ASP A 114 16.63 26.93 2.17
N GLU A 115 15.39 27.38 1.95
CA GLU A 115 14.89 27.71 0.61
C GLU A 115 15.65 28.84 -0.03
N THR A 116 16.01 29.89 0.74
CA THR A 116 16.80 31.02 0.23
C THR A 116 18.20 30.56 -0.15
N LEU A 117 18.85 29.77 0.70
CA LEU A 117 20.18 29.22 0.41
C LEU A 117 20.15 28.30 -0.82
N ARG A 118 19.15 27.43 -0.92
CA ARG A 118 18.93 26.59 -2.11
C ARG A 118 18.83 27.43 -3.36
N PHE A 119 17.97 28.46 -3.35
CA PHE A 119 17.78 29.36 -4.50
C PHE A 119 19.09 30.03 -4.93
N LEU A 120 19.84 30.60 -3.99
CA LEU A 120 21.11 31.29 -4.28
C LEU A 120 22.14 30.31 -4.87
N VAL A 121 22.32 29.15 -4.25
CA VAL A 121 23.30 28.14 -4.67
C VAL A 121 22.90 27.52 -6.00
N ASN A 122 21.65 27.14 -6.16
CA ASN A 122 21.17 26.50 -7.38
C ASN A 122 21.09 27.48 -8.55
N SER A 123 20.83 28.75 -8.29
CA SER A 123 20.84 29.78 -9.35
C SER A 123 22.25 30.16 -9.80
N THR A 124 23.25 30.12 -8.91
CA THR A 124 24.64 30.47 -9.21
C THR A 124 25.44 29.26 -9.66
N VAL A 125 25.79 28.41 -8.73
CA VAL A 125 26.59 27.18 -8.96
C VAL A 125 25.82 26.16 -9.76
N GLY A 126 24.49 26.05 -9.53
CA GLY A 126 23.58 25.13 -10.22
C GLY A 126 23.11 25.61 -11.61
N ILE A 127 23.69 26.70 -12.13
CA ILE A 127 23.40 27.25 -13.48
C ILE A 127 21.88 27.50 -13.67
N GLY A 128 21.34 28.44 -12.90
CA GLY A 128 19.91 28.80 -12.99
C GLY A 128 18.96 27.70 -12.47
N GLY A 129 19.46 26.72 -11.70
CA GLY A 129 18.67 25.62 -11.15
C GLY A 129 18.62 24.37 -12.04
N ILE A 130 19.45 24.28 -13.08
CA ILE A 130 19.61 23.04 -13.86
C ILE A 130 20.10 21.92 -12.93
N PHE A 131 21.13 22.21 -12.14
CA PHE A 131 21.64 21.32 -11.10
C PHE A 131 21.14 21.72 -9.72
N ASP A 132 21.15 20.78 -8.79
CA ASP A 132 20.76 21.01 -7.39
C ASP A 132 21.92 20.74 -6.43
N PRO A 133 23.03 21.55 -6.48
CA PRO A 133 24.15 21.37 -5.59
C PRO A 133 23.79 21.56 -4.11
N ALA A 134 22.76 22.33 -3.78
CA ALA A 134 22.29 22.50 -2.41
C ALA A 134 21.85 21.16 -1.79
N GLU A 135 21.15 20.33 -2.56
CA GLU A 135 20.75 19.00 -2.11
C GLU A 135 21.93 18.02 -2.14
N TYR A 136 22.69 17.97 -3.25
CA TYR A 136 23.77 16.97 -3.44
C TYR A 136 24.99 17.18 -2.53
N TRP A 137 25.37 18.44 -2.26
CA TRP A 137 26.60 18.72 -1.48
C TRP A 137 26.35 18.99 -0.01
N TRP A 138 25.18 19.57 0.33
CA TRP A 138 24.89 20.01 1.69
C TRP A 138 23.64 19.36 2.30
N ASN A 139 22.99 18.46 1.56
CA ASN A 139 21.79 17.76 2.01
C ASN A 139 20.65 18.70 2.47
N ILE A 140 20.55 19.88 1.81
CA ILE A 140 19.51 20.86 2.08
C ILE A 140 18.34 20.57 1.12
N HIS A 141 17.29 19.92 1.65
CA HIS A 141 16.10 19.56 0.87
C HIS A 141 15.12 20.71 0.73
N SER A 142 14.31 20.69 -0.34
CA SER A 142 13.18 21.60 -0.48
C SER A 142 12.13 21.36 0.61
N THR A 143 11.55 22.46 1.11
CA THR A 143 10.52 22.38 2.15
C THR A 143 9.15 21.97 1.63
N GLU A 144 8.95 21.92 0.31
CA GLU A 144 7.64 21.67 -0.34
C GLU A 144 6.50 22.54 0.24
N SER A 145 6.84 23.74 0.69
CA SER A 145 5.92 24.67 1.35
C SER A 145 5.00 25.37 0.35
N ASP A 146 3.73 25.56 0.72
CA ASP A 146 2.70 26.22 -0.07
C ASP A 146 1.77 27.07 0.82
N PHE A 147 0.91 27.90 0.19
CA PHE A 147 -0.02 28.75 0.92
C PHE A 147 -1.15 28.02 1.62
N GLY A 148 -1.55 26.83 1.15
CA GLY A 148 -2.52 26.00 1.88
C GLY A 148 -1.97 25.56 3.24
N GLN A 149 -0.66 25.26 3.32
CA GLN A 149 0.03 25.01 4.60
C GLN A 149 0.10 26.28 5.46
N THR A 150 0.29 27.44 4.85
CA THR A 150 0.27 28.73 5.57
C THR A 150 -1.09 28.97 6.21
N PHE A 151 -2.17 28.77 5.48
CA PHE A 151 -3.53 28.92 5.99
C PHE A 151 -3.84 27.91 7.10
N ALA A 152 -3.35 26.68 6.97
CA ALA A 152 -3.46 25.69 8.03
C ALA A 152 -2.72 26.09 9.31
N ALA A 153 -1.51 26.67 9.18
CA ALA A 153 -0.74 27.17 10.31
C ALA A 153 -1.44 28.36 11.02
N TRP A 154 -2.21 29.14 10.28
CA TRP A 154 -3.04 30.23 10.83
C TRP A 154 -4.35 29.73 11.46
N GLY A 155 -4.58 28.41 11.49
CA GLY A 155 -5.76 27.81 12.09
C GLY A 155 -6.99 27.76 11.18
N ILE A 156 -6.85 28.06 9.88
CA ILE A 156 -7.94 27.95 8.92
C ILE A 156 -8.23 26.46 8.69
N ALA A 157 -9.47 26.05 8.99
CA ALA A 157 -9.92 24.68 8.77
C ALA A 157 -9.87 24.27 7.29
N PRO A 158 -9.69 22.97 6.96
CA PRO A 158 -9.63 22.51 5.56
C PRO A 158 -10.90 22.82 4.76
N GLY A 159 -12.07 22.92 5.42
CA GLY A 159 -13.35 23.01 4.75
C GLY A 159 -13.73 21.70 4.06
N GLU A 160 -14.66 21.79 3.12
CA GLU A 160 -15.18 20.62 2.39
C GLU A 160 -14.19 20.13 1.33
N THR A 161 -14.29 18.85 0.95
CA THR A 161 -13.52 18.28 -0.15
C THR A 161 -13.92 18.96 -1.47
N LEU A 162 -12.93 19.44 -2.22
CA LEU A 162 -13.10 20.01 -3.55
C LEU A 162 -12.07 19.40 -4.50
N THR A 163 -12.54 18.64 -5.49
CA THR A 163 -11.71 18.06 -6.54
C THR A 163 -11.85 18.88 -7.80
N LEU A 164 -10.71 19.37 -8.32
CA LEU A 164 -10.65 20.06 -9.59
C LEU A 164 -9.88 19.22 -10.62
N PRO A 165 -10.23 19.29 -11.92
CA PRO A 165 -9.59 18.47 -12.94
C PRO A 165 -8.08 18.72 -13.00
N LEU A 166 -7.28 17.65 -13.05
CA LEU A 166 -5.81 17.65 -13.14
C LEU A 166 -5.08 18.33 -11.98
N LEU A 167 -5.78 18.74 -10.95
CA LEU A 167 -5.19 19.21 -9.71
C LEU A 167 -5.27 18.11 -8.65
N PRO A 168 -4.36 18.05 -7.70
CA PRO A 168 -4.46 17.14 -6.58
C PRO A 168 -5.81 17.32 -5.87
N ALA A 169 -6.36 16.24 -5.28
CA ALA A 169 -7.56 16.34 -4.48
C ALA A 169 -7.28 17.24 -3.28
N HIS A 170 -7.85 18.42 -3.27
CA HIS A 170 -7.73 19.40 -2.21
C HIS A 170 -9.07 19.62 -1.50
N ASN A 171 -9.01 20.31 -0.41
CA ASN A 171 -10.15 20.95 0.23
C ASN A 171 -10.23 22.42 -0.19
N VAL A 172 -11.27 23.12 0.27
CA VAL A 172 -11.51 24.53 -0.07
C VAL A 172 -10.33 25.43 0.35
N ARG A 173 -9.76 25.21 1.56
CA ARG A 173 -8.59 25.96 2.04
C ARG A 173 -7.39 25.83 1.10
N ASP A 174 -7.05 24.60 0.74
CA ASP A 174 -5.86 24.33 -0.08
C ASP A 174 -6.06 24.81 -1.52
N THR A 175 -7.31 24.75 -2.03
CA THR A 175 -7.66 25.35 -3.32
C THR A 175 -7.50 26.89 -3.30
N ALA A 176 -7.88 27.54 -2.21
CA ALA A 176 -7.64 28.96 -2.03
C ALA A 176 -6.12 29.24 -1.97
N GLY A 177 -5.35 28.42 -1.24
CA GLY A 177 -3.88 28.51 -1.18
C GLY A 177 -3.23 28.43 -2.56
N LEU A 178 -3.70 27.52 -3.41
CA LEU A 178 -3.20 27.34 -4.78
C LEU A 178 -3.25 28.65 -5.61
N ILE A 179 -4.25 29.51 -5.40
CA ILE A 179 -4.35 30.80 -6.10
C ILE A 179 -3.15 31.69 -5.71
N PHE A 180 -2.76 31.69 -4.44
CA PHE A 180 -1.60 32.44 -3.96
C PHE A 180 -0.29 31.79 -4.42
N ASP A 181 -0.23 30.47 -4.48
CA ASP A 181 0.93 29.73 -5.02
C ASP A 181 1.17 30.15 -6.47
N ILE A 182 0.13 30.13 -7.30
CA ILE A 182 0.22 30.58 -8.70
C ILE A 182 0.64 32.05 -8.78
N ALA A 183 0.12 32.91 -7.93
CA ALA A 183 0.43 34.35 -7.94
C ALA A 183 1.88 34.67 -7.49
N THR A 184 2.51 33.79 -6.73
CA THR A 184 3.88 33.96 -6.22
C THR A 184 4.93 33.17 -7.00
N ASP A 185 4.52 32.22 -7.86
CA ASP A 185 5.43 31.47 -8.70
C ASP A 185 5.96 32.28 -9.87
N LEU A 186 7.28 32.40 -9.98
CA LEU A 186 7.92 33.18 -11.05
C LEU A 186 7.54 32.67 -12.45
N LYS A 187 7.22 31.39 -12.61
CA LYS A 187 6.77 30.82 -13.90
C LYS A 187 5.52 31.53 -14.43
N THR A 188 4.65 31.99 -13.55
CA THR A 188 3.43 32.74 -13.92
C THR A 188 3.73 34.02 -14.67
N TYR A 189 4.91 34.61 -14.49
CA TYR A 189 5.28 35.87 -15.07
C TYR A 189 6.12 35.73 -16.35
N ILE A 190 6.55 34.54 -16.73
CA ILE A 190 7.30 34.30 -17.98
C ILE A 190 6.60 34.92 -19.21
N PRO A 191 5.26 34.73 -19.41
CA PRO A 191 4.58 35.31 -20.56
C PRO A 191 4.64 36.83 -20.64
N TYR A 192 4.88 37.50 -19.53
CA TYR A 192 4.91 38.98 -19.42
C TYR A 192 6.32 39.55 -19.48
N ALA A 193 7.35 38.74 -19.69
CA ALA A 193 8.76 39.13 -19.77
C ALA A 193 9.14 39.59 -21.18
N GLY A 194 8.34 40.48 -21.79
CA GLY A 194 8.53 41.01 -23.14
C GLY A 194 8.21 40.01 -24.26
N GLU A 195 8.59 40.35 -25.50
CA GLU A 195 8.32 39.48 -26.66
C GLU A 195 8.95 38.10 -26.55
N THR A 196 10.17 38.01 -26.03
CA THR A 196 10.85 36.72 -25.79
C THR A 196 10.08 35.88 -24.78
N GLY A 197 9.63 36.46 -23.68
CA GLY A 197 8.82 35.78 -22.68
C GLY A 197 7.50 35.25 -23.26
N ALA A 198 6.79 36.08 -24.01
CA ALA A 198 5.55 35.72 -24.67
C ALA A 198 5.73 34.59 -25.69
N THR A 199 6.86 34.56 -26.39
CA THR A 199 7.19 33.51 -27.37
C THR A 199 7.53 32.16 -26.72
N ILE A 200 8.31 32.15 -25.63
CA ILE A 200 8.78 30.92 -25.00
C ILE A 200 7.76 30.33 -24.02
N ALA A 201 6.83 31.13 -23.49
CA ALA A 201 5.86 30.71 -22.47
C ALA A 201 5.03 29.46 -22.85
N PRO A 202 4.44 29.35 -24.05
CA PRO A 202 3.68 28.14 -24.40
C PRO A 202 4.55 26.90 -24.48
N TYR A 203 5.79 27.02 -24.95
CA TYR A 203 6.73 25.90 -25.03
C TYR A 203 7.21 25.49 -23.62
N SER A 204 7.56 26.43 -22.78
CA SER A 204 7.97 26.15 -21.40
C SER A 204 6.83 25.55 -20.57
N SER A 205 5.61 26.04 -20.75
CA SER A 205 4.42 25.49 -20.10
C SER A 205 4.10 24.07 -20.58
N ALA A 206 4.14 23.83 -21.88
CA ALA A 206 3.94 22.50 -22.45
C ALA A 206 5.01 21.50 -21.96
N LEU A 207 6.29 21.89 -22.01
CA LEU A 207 7.40 21.07 -21.53
C LEU A 207 7.26 20.73 -20.04
N THR A 208 6.98 21.73 -19.21
CA THR A 208 6.76 21.54 -17.78
C THR A 208 5.58 20.61 -17.51
N THR A 209 4.49 20.78 -18.25
CA THR A 209 3.28 19.95 -18.10
C THR A 209 3.58 18.51 -18.48
N VAL A 210 4.19 18.24 -19.62
CA VAL A 210 4.57 16.89 -20.07
C VAL A 210 5.56 16.25 -19.08
N ASN A 211 6.55 17.01 -18.62
CA ASN A 211 7.53 16.54 -17.64
C ASN A 211 6.85 16.14 -16.32
N ASN A 212 5.95 16.97 -15.78
CA ASN A 212 5.22 16.67 -14.56
C ASN A 212 4.27 15.49 -14.74
N LEU A 213 3.52 15.43 -15.84
CA LEU A 213 2.64 14.29 -16.15
C LEU A 213 3.43 12.98 -16.27
N SER A 214 4.62 13.02 -16.87
CA SER A 214 5.48 11.84 -16.99
C SER A 214 6.00 11.33 -15.64
N LEU A 215 6.17 12.22 -14.66
CA LEU A 215 6.60 11.87 -13.31
C LEU A 215 5.43 11.40 -12.42
N THR A 216 4.23 11.91 -12.67
CA THR A 216 3.06 11.68 -11.78
C THR A 216 2.15 10.54 -12.21
N HIS A 217 2.12 10.17 -13.52
CA HIS A 217 1.17 9.17 -14.02
C HIS A 217 1.35 7.78 -13.38
N GLU A 218 2.59 7.34 -13.13
CA GLU A 218 2.83 6.06 -12.48
C GLU A 218 2.39 6.06 -11.01
N VAL A 219 2.65 7.17 -10.30
CA VAL A 219 2.16 7.35 -8.92
C VAL A 219 0.64 7.35 -8.89
N PHE A 220 0.00 8.07 -9.81
CA PHE A 220 -1.45 8.08 -9.94
C PHE A 220 -2.00 6.67 -10.20
N LYS A 221 -1.39 5.93 -11.14
CA LYS A 221 -1.77 4.55 -11.43
C LYS A 221 -1.66 3.67 -10.19
N GLN A 222 -0.54 3.73 -9.46
CA GLN A 222 -0.34 2.93 -8.24
C GLN A 222 -1.39 3.24 -7.17
N VAL A 223 -1.76 4.51 -7.03
CA VAL A 223 -2.76 4.96 -6.04
C VAL A 223 -4.16 4.48 -6.39
N VAL A 224 -4.54 4.47 -7.67
CA VAL A 224 -5.95 4.25 -8.07
C VAL A 224 -6.25 2.89 -8.67
N SER A 225 -5.25 2.16 -9.22
CA SER A 225 -5.46 0.96 -10.03
C SER A 225 -6.04 -0.21 -9.25
N ASP A 226 -5.77 -0.30 -7.97
CA ASP A 226 -6.09 -1.47 -7.14
C ASP A 226 -7.33 -1.27 -6.28
N SER A 227 -8.17 -0.30 -6.62
CA SER A 227 -9.37 0.05 -5.87
C SER A 227 -10.64 -0.12 -6.70
N ASN A 228 -11.67 -0.69 -6.08
CA ASN A 228 -13.03 -0.74 -6.64
C ASN A 228 -13.71 0.63 -6.66
N ASP A 229 -13.16 1.60 -5.93
CA ASP A 229 -13.57 3.00 -5.95
C ASP A 229 -12.33 3.89 -6.11
N ARG A 230 -11.95 4.15 -7.36
CA ARG A 230 -10.77 4.93 -7.72
C ARG A 230 -10.78 6.34 -7.13
N TYR A 231 -11.96 6.99 -7.13
CA TYR A 231 -12.11 8.33 -6.55
C TYR A 231 -11.88 8.31 -5.04
N LYS A 232 -12.51 7.37 -4.33
CA LYS A 232 -12.35 7.26 -2.88
C LYS A 232 -10.89 7.02 -2.49
N ASN A 233 -10.22 6.10 -3.18
CA ASN A 233 -8.81 5.80 -2.90
C ASN A 233 -7.89 7.01 -3.18
N TYR A 234 -8.10 7.69 -4.30
CA TYR A 234 -7.37 8.92 -4.63
C TYR A 234 -7.56 10.01 -3.57
N ARG A 235 -8.82 10.26 -3.15
CA ARG A 235 -9.15 11.22 -2.11
C ARG A 235 -8.47 10.87 -0.79
N GLN A 236 -8.54 9.61 -0.35
CA GLN A 236 -7.92 9.16 0.90
C GLN A 236 -6.40 9.37 0.90
N MET A 237 -5.74 8.96 -0.16
CA MET A 237 -4.30 9.09 -0.28
C MET A 237 -3.87 10.57 -0.35
N ALA A 238 -4.56 11.37 -1.15
CA ALA A 238 -4.27 12.81 -1.25
C ALA A 238 -4.44 13.52 0.10
N THR A 239 -5.53 13.23 0.81
CA THR A 239 -5.80 13.79 2.13
C THR A 239 -4.76 13.33 3.16
N PHE A 240 -4.42 12.05 3.16
CA PHE A 240 -3.41 11.50 4.06
C PHE A 240 -2.04 12.16 3.85
N PHE A 241 -1.58 12.22 2.59
CA PHE A 241 -0.30 12.88 2.27
C PHE A 241 -0.33 14.37 2.60
N ARG A 242 -1.45 15.05 2.37
CA ARG A 242 -1.61 16.44 2.73
C ARG A 242 -1.49 16.68 4.22
N GLU A 243 -2.16 15.89 5.02
CA GLU A 243 -2.07 15.98 6.47
C GLU A 243 -0.66 15.65 6.98
N LEU A 244 -0.02 14.68 6.34
CA LEU A 244 1.38 14.35 6.61
C LEU A 244 2.30 15.55 6.32
N GLN A 245 2.16 16.21 5.17
CA GLN A 245 2.93 17.42 4.83
C GLN A 245 2.70 18.55 5.84
N LEU A 246 1.44 18.77 6.26
CA LEU A 246 1.10 19.80 7.26
C LEU A 246 1.79 19.58 8.61
N ARG A 247 2.18 18.34 8.92
CA ARG A 247 2.82 17.98 10.19
C ARG A 247 4.33 17.80 10.06
N MET A 248 4.83 17.38 8.91
CA MET A 248 6.26 17.10 8.71
C MET A 248 7.18 18.30 9.00
N TRP A 249 6.77 19.53 8.68
CA TRP A 249 7.57 20.70 9.00
C TRP A 249 7.81 20.85 10.52
N ARG A 250 6.86 20.45 11.36
CA ARG A 250 7.02 20.42 12.81
C ARG A 250 8.04 19.37 13.25
N TYR A 251 8.13 18.25 12.54
CA TYR A 251 9.09 17.19 12.82
C TYR A 251 10.51 17.54 12.36
N HIS A 252 10.66 18.23 11.24
CA HIS A 252 11.95 18.79 10.84
C HIS A 252 12.49 19.79 11.86
N ALA A 253 11.65 20.60 12.47
CA ALA A 253 12.03 21.53 13.54
C ALA A 253 12.40 20.78 14.85
N LEU A 254 11.88 19.57 15.09
CA LEU A 254 12.21 18.74 16.25
C LEU A 254 13.37 17.77 16.02
N ASN A 255 13.94 17.83 14.92
CA ASN A 255 15.06 17.23 14.18
C ASN A 255 15.82 16.01 14.72
N THR A 256 15.45 15.39 15.83
CA THR A 256 16.00 14.12 16.26
C THR A 256 14.94 13.29 16.98
N ARG A 257 15.03 11.97 16.83
CA ARG A 257 14.30 10.99 17.61
C ARG A 257 14.34 11.31 19.11
N ASP A 258 15.50 11.74 19.61
CA ASP A 258 15.70 12.04 21.02
C ASP A 258 14.88 13.26 21.46
N ASN A 259 14.75 14.27 20.62
CA ASN A 259 13.90 15.43 20.90
C ASN A 259 12.41 15.06 20.91
N LEU A 260 11.98 14.16 20.02
CA LEU A 260 10.61 13.64 20.01
C LEU A 260 10.32 12.77 21.25
N ILE A 261 11.30 11.98 21.70
CA ILE A 261 11.20 11.20 22.96
C ILE A 261 11.14 12.15 24.18
N LYS A 262 12.03 13.16 24.24
CA LYS A 262 12.04 14.17 25.30
C LYS A 262 10.73 14.98 25.33
N ALA A 263 10.16 15.28 24.17
CA ALA A 263 8.88 15.98 24.04
C ALA A 263 7.66 15.07 24.32
N GLY A 264 7.84 13.81 24.69
CA GLY A 264 6.76 12.85 24.92
C GLY A 264 5.96 12.48 23.67
N LYS A 265 6.49 12.77 22.48
CA LYS A 265 5.86 12.47 21.17
C LYS A 265 6.19 11.08 20.67
N LEU A 266 7.27 10.50 21.14
CA LEU A 266 7.67 9.11 20.92
C LEU A 266 7.82 8.38 22.27
N PRO A 267 7.36 7.13 22.38
CA PRO A 267 7.71 6.31 23.52
C PRO A 267 9.24 6.08 23.53
N ARG A 268 9.80 5.99 24.75
CA ARG A 268 11.19 5.55 24.90
C ARG A 268 11.32 4.17 24.27
N PRO A 269 12.34 3.92 23.45
CA PRO A 269 12.59 2.58 22.95
C PRO A 269 12.73 1.62 24.12
N LEU A 270 12.14 0.46 24.00
CA LEU A 270 12.49 -0.64 24.91
C LEU A 270 13.98 -0.97 24.65
N GLU A 271 14.82 -0.70 25.64
CA GLU A 271 16.27 -0.92 25.51
C GLU A 271 16.61 -2.40 25.29
N LYS A 272 15.77 -3.29 25.82
CA LYS A 272 15.90 -4.74 25.60
C LYS A 272 14.50 -5.34 25.44
N SER A 273 14.33 -6.14 24.40
CA SER A 273 13.18 -7.03 24.33
C SER A 273 13.36 -8.17 25.34
N PRO A 274 12.30 -8.61 26.03
CA PRO A 274 12.36 -9.88 26.71
C PRO A 274 12.84 -10.95 25.71
N ALA A 275 13.85 -11.75 26.09
CA ALA A 275 14.26 -12.87 25.29
C ALA A 275 13.04 -13.76 25.04
N VAL A 276 12.75 -14.06 23.79
CA VAL A 276 11.72 -15.05 23.49
C VAL A 276 12.35 -16.41 23.71
N ILE A 277 12.00 -17.03 24.82
CA ILE A 277 12.50 -18.33 25.21
C ILE A 277 11.85 -19.39 24.30
N LYS A 278 12.69 -20.28 23.75
CA LYS A 278 12.18 -21.45 23.01
C LYS A 278 11.29 -22.27 23.96
N PRO A 279 10.00 -22.51 23.61
CA PRO A 279 9.13 -23.33 24.44
C PRO A 279 9.68 -24.77 24.58
N GLU A 280 9.56 -25.36 25.77
CA GLU A 280 10.01 -26.74 26.02
C GLU A 280 9.28 -27.78 25.17
N TRP A 281 8.01 -27.55 24.84
CA TRP A 281 7.20 -28.44 24.02
C TRP A 281 7.54 -28.42 22.52
N LEU A 282 8.40 -27.46 22.06
CA LEU A 282 8.65 -27.24 20.64
C LEU A 282 9.59 -28.31 20.09
N ARG A 283 9.09 -29.08 19.11
CA ARG A 283 9.79 -30.14 18.36
C ARG A 283 10.33 -29.66 17.03
N GLY A 284 9.62 -28.68 16.42
CA GLY A 284 10.00 -28.07 15.16
C GLY A 284 11.36 -27.36 15.22
N GLU A 285 11.86 -26.99 14.05
CA GLU A 285 13.11 -26.23 13.95
C GLU A 285 12.95 -24.83 14.56
N TRP A 286 13.95 -24.39 15.31
CA TRP A 286 13.99 -23.07 15.93
C TRP A 286 14.96 -22.16 15.22
N LEU A 287 14.45 -21.07 14.61
CA LEU A 287 15.24 -20.01 14.00
C LEU A 287 15.25 -18.77 14.89
N GLU A 288 16.36 -18.57 15.61
CA GLU A 288 16.52 -17.42 16.47
C GLU A 288 16.89 -16.18 15.68
N LEU A 289 16.10 -15.10 15.84
CA LEU A 289 16.35 -13.79 15.21
C LEU A 289 16.94 -12.83 16.24
N LYS A 290 18.23 -12.96 16.55
CA LYS A 290 18.92 -12.23 17.65
C LYS A 290 18.85 -10.72 17.49
N ASP A 291 19.00 -10.22 16.25
CA ASP A 291 19.11 -8.80 15.93
C ASP A 291 17.80 -8.22 15.41
N PHE A 292 16.69 -8.93 15.58
CA PHE A 292 15.38 -8.52 15.05
C PHE A 292 14.85 -7.26 15.74
N GLY A 293 15.27 -6.99 16.96
CA GLY A 293 14.87 -5.83 17.77
C GLY A 293 13.62 -6.04 18.61
N PRO A 294 13.45 -5.17 19.62
CA PRO A 294 12.33 -5.27 20.54
C PRO A 294 11.02 -4.84 19.90
N GLY A 295 9.94 -5.51 20.31
CA GLY A 295 8.57 -5.17 19.89
C GLY A 295 7.56 -6.14 20.48
N SER A 296 6.32 -5.69 20.64
CA SER A 296 5.17 -6.57 20.84
C SER A 296 4.88 -7.36 19.55
N PRO A 297 4.10 -8.43 19.61
CA PRO A 297 3.72 -9.20 18.42
C PRO A 297 3.14 -8.33 17.29
N VAL A 298 2.34 -7.35 17.64
CA VAL A 298 1.70 -6.46 16.65
C VAL A 298 2.68 -5.42 16.10
N GLN A 299 3.56 -4.87 16.94
CA GLN A 299 4.64 -3.98 16.50
C GLN A 299 5.60 -4.71 15.56
N ASP A 300 5.93 -5.96 15.87
CA ASP A 300 6.73 -6.80 14.98
C ASP A 300 6.06 -6.96 13.62
N SER A 301 4.74 -7.17 13.59
CA SER A 301 3.96 -7.36 12.36
C SER A 301 3.97 -6.14 11.44
N LEU A 302 3.98 -4.91 11.97
CA LEU A 302 4.08 -3.71 11.15
C LEU A 302 5.36 -3.65 10.31
N ARG A 303 6.39 -4.38 10.70
CA ARG A 303 7.64 -4.44 9.93
C ARG A 303 7.50 -5.16 8.58
N THR A 304 6.35 -5.78 8.30
CA THR A 304 6.01 -6.28 6.97
C THR A 304 6.16 -5.20 5.89
N ILE A 305 5.96 -3.92 6.23
CA ILE A 305 6.16 -2.79 5.31
C ILE A 305 7.61 -2.66 4.80
N LEU A 306 8.58 -3.27 5.49
CA LEU A 306 9.99 -3.31 5.07
C LEU A 306 10.25 -4.40 4.02
N PHE A 307 9.34 -5.36 3.88
CA PHE A 307 9.43 -6.39 2.86
C PHE A 307 8.89 -5.86 1.54
N ARG A 308 9.80 -5.31 0.72
CA ARG A 308 9.50 -4.71 -0.59
C ARG A 308 10.46 -5.26 -1.63
N ALA A 309 10.03 -5.23 -2.89
CA ALA A 309 10.87 -5.58 -4.02
C ALA A 309 12.10 -4.65 -4.06
N GLN A 310 13.30 -5.25 -4.02
CA GLN A 310 14.56 -4.51 -3.89
C GLN A 310 14.93 -3.80 -5.20
N ASP A 311 14.68 -4.44 -6.34
CA ASP A 311 14.98 -3.86 -7.63
C ASP A 311 14.10 -2.64 -7.93
N ASP A 312 12.90 -2.59 -7.35
CA ASP A 312 11.99 -1.46 -7.50
C ASP A 312 12.39 -0.26 -6.63
N SER A 313 13.10 -0.48 -5.53
CA SER A 313 13.53 0.58 -4.61
C SER A 313 14.70 1.42 -5.16
N SER A 314 15.42 0.91 -6.16
CA SER A 314 16.53 1.62 -6.83
C SER A 314 16.08 2.64 -7.89
N TYR A 315 14.76 2.83 -8.09
CA TYR A 315 14.17 3.64 -9.15
C TYR A 315 14.56 5.12 -9.19
N TRP A 316 14.88 5.70 -8.06
CA TRP A 316 15.03 7.14 -7.96
C TRP A 316 16.31 7.70 -8.58
N TYR A 317 17.28 6.82 -8.94
CA TYR A 317 18.62 7.24 -9.33
C TYR A 317 19.17 6.66 -10.65
N MET A 318 18.39 5.85 -11.40
CA MET A 318 18.92 5.09 -12.55
C MET A 318 18.42 5.58 -13.92
N PRO A 319 19.24 5.44 -15.03
CA PRO A 319 18.86 5.85 -16.37
C PRO A 319 17.72 5.01 -16.99
N PRO A 320 17.00 5.54 -18.00
CA PRO A 320 15.83 4.87 -18.60
C PRO A 320 16.08 3.47 -19.16
N SER A 321 17.28 3.17 -19.63
CA SER A 321 17.69 1.83 -20.11
C SER A 321 17.64 0.75 -19.03
N VAL A 322 17.69 1.16 -17.76
CA VAL A 322 17.63 0.25 -16.61
C VAL A 322 16.18 -0.01 -16.16
N PHE A 323 15.21 0.81 -16.62
CA PHE A 323 13.79 0.64 -16.26
C PHE A 323 13.16 -0.65 -16.76
N ASN A 324 13.58 -1.13 -17.94
CA ASN A 324 13.09 -2.40 -18.45
C ASN A 324 13.50 -3.58 -17.57
N ASN A 325 14.49 -3.39 -16.70
CA ASN A 325 15.01 -4.41 -15.78
C ASN A 325 14.39 -4.40 -14.39
N CYS A 326 13.53 -3.41 -14.06
CA CYS A 326 12.85 -3.41 -12.77
C CYS A 326 11.88 -4.58 -12.66
N PHE A 327 11.88 -5.22 -11.50
CA PHE A 327 11.10 -6.43 -11.30
C PHE A 327 9.59 -6.21 -11.55
N SER A 328 9.02 -5.14 -11.02
CA SER A 328 7.60 -4.83 -11.22
C SER A 328 7.23 -4.59 -12.68
N ASN A 329 8.15 -4.01 -13.48
CA ASN A 329 7.90 -3.76 -14.91
C ASN A 329 7.97 -5.03 -15.78
N ARG A 330 8.60 -6.09 -15.31
CA ARG A 330 8.62 -7.40 -15.97
C ARG A 330 7.33 -8.19 -15.72
N ARG A 331 6.44 -7.71 -14.87
CA ARG A 331 5.14 -8.31 -14.58
C ARG A 331 4.27 -8.30 -15.83
N LYS A 332 3.73 -9.46 -16.17
CA LYS A 332 2.72 -9.63 -17.21
C LYS A 332 1.38 -9.86 -16.51
N ASP A 333 0.49 -8.87 -16.59
CA ASP A 333 -0.89 -9.01 -16.11
C ASP A 333 -1.70 -9.73 -17.19
N ARG A 334 -2.35 -10.82 -16.84
CA ARG A 334 -3.14 -11.68 -17.72
C ARG A 334 -4.54 -11.88 -17.16
N ASN A 335 -5.51 -12.07 -18.03
CA ASN A 335 -6.91 -12.12 -17.66
C ASN A 335 -7.50 -13.51 -17.93
N LEU A 336 -8.35 -13.96 -17.00
CA LEU A 336 -9.10 -15.21 -17.10
C LEU A 336 -10.60 -14.92 -17.08
N ALA A 337 -11.29 -15.29 -18.13
CA ALA A 337 -12.75 -15.31 -18.18
C ALA A 337 -13.27 -16.54 -17.38
N LEU A 338 -13.69 -16.35 -16.14
CA LEU A 338 -14.21 -17.43 -15.31
C LEU A 338 -15.66 -17.77 -15.63
N PHE A 339 -16.46 -16.77 -15.99
CA PHE A 339 -17.86 -16.89 -16.34
C PHE A 339 -18.22 -15.94 -17.48
N PRO A 340 -19.17 -16.31 -18.37
CA PRO A 340 -19.68 -15.42 -19.40
C PRO A 340 -20.30 -14.15 -18.78
N ASN A 341 -20.08 -13.02 -19.42
CA ASN A 341 -20.65 -11.71 -19.01
C ASN A 341 -20.24 -11.25 -17.59
N ARG A 342 -19.08 -11.70 -17.10
CA ARG A 342 -18.49 -11.24 -15.85
C ARG A 342 -17.12 -10.61 -16.09
N PRO A 343 -16.70 -9.68 -15.23
CA PRO A 343 -15.32 -9.19 -15.27
C PRO A 343 -14.33 -10.35 -15.23
N GLU A 344 -13.28 -10.24 -16.02
CA GLU A 344 -12.19 -11.21 -16.00
C GLU A 344 -11.38 -11.09 -14.72
N LEU A 345 -10.89 -12.21 -14.22
CA LEU A 345 -9.94 -12.22 -13.11
C LEU A 345 -8.54 -12.01 -13.65
N THR A 346 -7.89 -10.95 -13.20
CA THR A 346 -6.48 -10.70 -13.53
C THR A 346 -5.58 -11.53 -12.62
N TYR A 347 -4.54 -12.16 -13.20
CA TYR A 347 -3.44 -12.77 -12.48
C TYR A 347 -2.12 -12.19 -12.99
N ALA A 348 -1.09 -12.21 -12.15
CA ALA A 348 0.22 -11.72 -12.53
C ALA A 348 1.20 -12.86 -12.77
N PHE A 349 2.05 -12.68 -13.78
CA PHE A 349 3.08 -13.64 -14.13
C PHE A 349 4.42 -12.95 -14.37
N TRP A 350 5.49 -13.55 -13.84
CA TRP A 350 6.88 -13.21 -14.14
C TRP A 350 7.56 -14.44 -14.74
N SER A 351 8.15 -14.26 -15.90
CA SER A 351 8.94 -15.31 -16.55
C SER A 351 10.17 -15.65 -15.71
N MET A 352 10.71 -16.85 -15.86
CA MET A 352 11.99 -17.17 -15.25
C MET A 352 13.06 -16.14 -15.67
N PRO A 353 14.04 -15.84 -14.81
CA PRO A 353 15.22 -15.08 -15.22
C PRO A 353 15.88 -15.75 -16.42
N GLU A 354 16.64 -15.00 -17.21
CA GLU A 354 17.44 -15.58 -18.27
C GLU A 354 18.44 -16.61 -17.70
N PRO A 355 18.69 -17.73 -18.41
CA PRO A 355 19.69 -18.70 -17.97
C PRO A 355 21.08 -18.06 -17.92
N GLU A 356 21.92 -18.53 -17.00
CA GLU A 356 23.33 -18.17 -16.99
C GLU A 356 24.00 -18.69 -18.27
N GLU A 357 24.94 -17.91 -18.81
CA GLU A 357 25.72 -18.32 -19.97
C GLU A 357 26.97 -19.07 -19.52
N ASP A 358 27.35 -20.08 -20.28
CA ASP A 358 28.63 -20.78 -20.13
C ASP A 358 29.80 -19.88 -20.59
N LYS A 359 31.02 -20.37 -20.44
CA LYS A 359 32.24 -19.65 -20.87
C LYS A 359 32.27 -19.34 -22.38
N ASN A 360 31.39 -19.94 -23.17
CA ASN A 360 31.30 -19.77 -24.62
C ASN A 360 30.08 -18.90 -25.02
N GLY A 361 29.35 -18.34 -24.06
CA GLY A 361 28.15 -17.54 -24.29
C GLY A 361 26.88 -18.36 -24.61
N ASN A 362 26.88 -19.68 -24.33
CA ASN A 362 25.70 -20.50 -24.51
C ASN A 362 24.87 -20.58 -23.23
N PRO A 363 23.52 -20.56 -23.33
CA PRO A 363 22.67 -20.69 -22.16
C PRO A 363 22.85 -22.07 -21.49
N VAL A 364 23.12 -22.09 -20.20
CA VAL A 364 23.23 -23.32 -19.42
C VAL A 364 21.85 -23.97 -19.30
N PRO A 365 21.64 -25.20 -19.78
CA PRO A 365 20.37 -25.91 -19.66
C PRO A 365 19.94 -26.04 -18.20
N ARG A 366 18.71 -25.61 -17.89
CA ARG A 366 18.15 -25.72 -16.55
C ARG A 366 16.72 -26.22 -16.61
N ARG A 367 16.31 -26.85 -15.52
CA ARG A 367 14.92 -27.30 -15.36
C ARG A 367 13.99 -26.10 -15.16
N GLU A 368 12.87 -26.12 -15.84
CA GLU A 368 11.86 -25.09 -15.68
C GLU A 368 11.19 -25.24 -14.30
N LYS A 369 11.16 -24.15 -13.52
CA LYS A 369 10.56 -24.07 -12.17
C LYS A 369 9.49 -22.98 -12.15
N LEU A 370 8.33 -23.31 -11.61
CA LEU A 370 7.22 -22.36 -11.44
C LEU A 370 6.73 -22.36 -9.98
N ALA A 371 6.71 -21.19 -9.40
CA ALA A 371 6.09 -20.96 -8.09
C ALA A 371 4.72 -20.31 -8.26
N VAL A 372 3.69 -20.93 -7.71
CA VAL A 372 2.37 -20.32 -7.56
C VAL A 372 2.32 -19.69 -6.17
N LEU A 373 2.07 -18.37 -6.10
CA LEU A 373 2.01 -17.61 -4.86
C LEU A 373 0.58 -17.17 -4.55
N LEU A 374 0.11 -17.50 -3.35
CA LEU A 374 -1.20 -17.12 -2.82
C LEU A 374 -1.04 -16.09 -1.69
N PRO A 375 -1.44 -14.84 -1.90
CA PRO A 375 -1.38 -13.78 -0.90
C PRO A 375 -2.34 -13.99 0.29
N GLY A 376 -2.07 -13.28 1.39
CA GLY A 376 -2.97 -13.16 2.52
C GLY A 376 -4.23 -12.35 2.19
N ILE A 377 -5.08 -12.15 3.20
CA ILE A 377 -6.34 -11.40 3.07
C ILE A 377 -6.11 -10.02 2.45
N GLY A 378 -6.90 -9.66 1.44
CA GLY A 378 -6.80 -8.39 0.73
C GLY A 378 -5.56 -8.22 -0.15
N GLY A 379 -4.68 -9.22 -0.22
CA GLY A 379 -3.45 -9.15 -1.04
C GLY A 379 -3.76 -9.33 -2.52
N THR A 380 -3.23 -8.41 -3.34
CA THR A 380 -3.29 -8.42 -4.80
C THR A 380 -1.89 -8.48 -5.39
N ALA A 381 -1.74 -8.97 -6.60
CA ALA A 381 -0.43 -9.11 -7.24
C ALA A 381 0.41 -7.82 -7.28
N PRO A 382 -0.17 -6.62 -7.53
CA PRO A 382 0.58 -5.36 -7.49
C PRO A 382 0.92 -4.86 -6.08
N SER A 383 0.37 -5.49 -5.02
CA SER A 383 0.69 -5.08 -3.64
C SER A 383 2.15 -5.34 -3.29
N ALA A 384 2.71 -4.57 -2.35
CA ALA A 384 4.14 -4.61 -2.02
C ALA A 384 4.63 -5.99 -1.55
N THR A 385 3.90 -6.66 -0.65
CA THR A 385 4.30 -7.96 -0.10
C THR A 385 4.29 -9.08 -1.13
N PRO A 386 3.21 -9.30 -1.95
CA PRO A 386 3.24 -10.28 -3.02
C PRO A 386 4.34 -10.02 -4.05
N THR A 387 4.54 -8.75 -4.45
CA THR A 387 5.60 -8.38 -5.40
C THR A 387 6.99 -8.70 -4.85
N ALA A 388 7.25 -8.36 -3.57
CA ALA A 388 8.53 -8.68 -2.94
C ALA A 388 8.76 -10.20 -2.80
N PHE A 389 7.71 -10.95 -2.49
CA PHE A 389 7.78 -12.40 -2.42
C PHE A 389 8.03 -13.02 -3.80
N ALA A 390 7.35 -12.49 -4.83
CA ALA A 390 7.58 -12.89 -6.22
C ALA A 390 9.01 -12.59 -6.67
N GLU A 391 9.57 -11.42 -6.30
CA GLU A 391 10.97 -11.09 -6.58
C GLU A 391 11.95 -12.07 -5.90
N LEU A 392 11.70 -12.39 -4.62
CA LEU A 392 12.53 -13.35 -3.89
C LEU A 392 12.59 -14.70 -4.62
N LEU A 393 11.44 -15.22 -5.03
CA LEU A 393 11.35 -16.49 -5.76
C LEU A 393 11.97 -16.39 -7.16
N ASN A 394 11.71 -15.31 -7.88
CA ASN A 394 12.21 -15.11 -9.24
C ASN A 394 13.74 -15.00 -9.28
N LYS A 395 14.35 -14.25 -8.36
CA LYS A 395 15.83 -14.16 -8.23
C LYS A 395 16.48 -15.53 -7.94
N ASN A 396 15.70 -16.48 -7.43
CA ASN A 396 16.14 -17.85 -7.15
C ASN A 396 15.67 -18.86 -8.22
N GLY A 397 15.43 -18.38 -9.42
CA GLY A 397 15.26 -19.21 -10.61
C GLY A 397 13.85 -19.72 -10.86
N TYR A 398 12.82 -19.17 -10.21
CA TYR A 398 11.42 -19.53 -10.47
C TYR A 398 10.77 -18.54 -11.45
N ALA A 399 9.98 -19.03 -12.40
CA ALA A 399 8.84 -18.27 -12.90
C ALA A 399 7.83 -18.12 -11.75
N VAL A 400 7.10 -17.01 -11.69
CA VAL A 400 6.16 -16.77 -10.58
C VAL A 400 4.79 -16.42 -11.11
N LEU A 401 3.78 -17.15 -10.64
CA LEU A 401 2.36 -16.91 -10.88
C LEU A 401 1.72 -16.46 -9.58
N VAL A 402 1.15 -15.24 -9.55
CA VAL A 402 0.43 -14.72 -8.39
C VAL A 402 -1.06 -14.64 -8.69
N ILE A 403 -1.87 -15.25 -7.85
CA ILE A 403 -3.34 -15.18 -7.89
C ILE A 403 -3.80 -14.39 -6.68
N ASP A 404 -4.60 -13.35 -6.91
CA ASP A 404 -5.13 -12.48 -5.86
C ASP A 404 -5.91 -13.25 -4.79
N SER A 405 -5.90 -12.71 -3.58
CA SER A 405 -6.65 -13.28 -2.45
C SER A 405 -8.15 -13.35 -2.75
N THR A 406 -8.81 -14.37 -2.23
CA THR A 406 -10.29 -14.49 -2.31
C THR A 406 -11.02 -13.32 -1.64
N PHE A 407 -10.40 -12.65 -0.67
CA PHE A 407 -10.91 -11.44 0.00
C PHE A 407 -10.51 -10.15 -0.74
N THR A 408 -10.55 -10.16 -2.08
CA THR A 408 -10.40 -8.97 -2.90
C THR A 408 -11.68 -8.68 -3.68
N TRP A 409 -11.87 -7.43 -4.06
CA TRP A 409 -13.04 -7.04 -4.84
C TRP A 409 -12.98 -7.64 -6.25
N GLN A 410 -11.78 -7.76 -6.84
CA GLN A 410 -11.55 -8.37 -8.16
C GLN A 410 -12.01 -9.83 -8.16
N PHE A 411 -11.58 -10.58 -7.15
CA PHE A 411 -11.97 -11.99 -7.01
C PHE A 411 -13.48 -12.15 -6.82
N THR A 412 -14.08 -11.24 -6.04
CA THR A 412 -15.53 -11.24 -5.77
C THR A 412 -16.33 -10.93 -7.03
N THR A 413 -15.94 -9.92 -7.81
CA THR A 413 -16.65 -9.55 -9.05
C THR A 413 -16.48 -10.58 -10.15
N ALA A 414 -15.27 -11.11 -10.33
CA ALA A 414 -15.03 -12.16 -11.33
C ALA A 414 -15.79 -13.47 -11.04
N ARG A 415 -16.11 -13.73 -9.77
CA ARG A 415 -16.91 -14.88 -9.30
C ARG A 415 -18.33 -14.52 -8.90
N SER A 416 -18.87 -13.41 -9.37
CA SER A 416 -20.24 -13.01 -9.04
C SER A 416 -21.24 -14.16 -9.32
N GLY A 417 -22.13 -14.41 -8.34
CA GLY A 417 -22.97 -15.61 -8.33
C GLY A 417 -22.39 -16.79 -7.54
N CYS A 418 -21.09 -16.78 -7.21
CA CYS A 418 -20.50 -17.72 -6.26
C CYS A 418 -20.67 -17.23 -4.83
N ARG A 419 -20.45 -18.15 -3.88
CA ARG A 419 -20.56 -17.85 -2.44
C ARG A 419 -19.50 -16.84 -1.99
N LEU A 420 -19.80 -16.12 -0.92
CA LEU A 420 -18.87 -15.21 -0.26
C LEU A 420 -17.64 -15.98 0.27
N PRO A 421 -16.43 -15.35 0.26
CA PRO A 421 -15.23 -16.00 0.73
C PRO A 421 -15.22 -16.21 2.25
N GLY A 422 -14.43 -17.16 2.72
CA GLY A 422 -14.23 -17.45 4.15
C GLY A 422 -14.59 -18.87 4.56
N PHE A 423 -15.22 -19.67 3.67
CA PHE A 423 -15.33 -21.09 3.86
C PHE A 423 -14.20 -21.81 3.12
N LEU A 424 -13.13 -22.12 3.83
CA LEU A 424 -11.87 -22.62 3.28
C LEU A 424 -12.01 -23.76 2.27
N PRO A 425 -12.90 -24.78 2.47
CA PRO A 425 -13.06 -25.85 1.49
C PRO A 425 -13.55 -25.38 0.11
N ASP A 426 -14.47 -24.39 0.06
CA ASP A 426 -15.00 -23.88 -1.20
C ASP A 426 -14.01 -22.90 -1.86
N ASP A 427 -13.39 -22.07 -1.04
CA ASP A 427 -12.39 -21.13 -1.52
C ASP A 427 -11.18 -21.87 -2.13
N ALA A 428 -10.67 -22.88 -1.46
CA ALA A 428 -9.54 -23.69 -1.94
C ALA A 428 -9.87 -24.43 -3.25
N ARG A 429 -11.09 -24.97 -3.40
CA ARG A 429 -11.54 -25.57 -4.67
C ARG A 429 -11.54 -24.55 -5.81
N ALA A 430 -12.03 -23.34 -5.52
CA ALA A 430 -12.06 -22.28 -6.50
C ALA A 430 -10.66 -21.80 -6.90
N VAL A 431 -9.78 -21.58 -5.92
CA VAL A 431 -8.39 -21.17 -6.16
C VAL A 431 -7.65 -22.25 -6.95
N ARG A 432 -7.79 -23.55 -6.59
CA ARG A 432 -7.20 -24.66 -7.35
C ARG A 432 -7.65 -24.66 -8.81
N LYS A 433 -8.95 -24.46 -9.07
CA LYS A 433 -9.49 -24.35 -10.44
C LYS A 433 -8.88 -23.18 -11.20
N ILE A 434 -8.73 -22.02 -10.56
CA ILE A 434 -8.14 -20.83 -11.16
C ILE A 434 -6.66 -21.08 -11.46
N ILE A 435 -5.90 -21.68 -10.56
CA ILE A 435 -4.50 -22.09 -10.82
C ILE A 435 -4.43 -22.95 -12.07
N LYS A 436 -5.27 -23.96 -12.19
CA LYS A 436 -5.31 -24.85 -13.36
C LYS A 436 -5.59 -24.10 -14.67
N LEU A 437 -6.55 -23.15 -14.63
CA LEU A 437 -6.86 -22.31 -15.80
C LEU A 437 -5.69 -21.41 -16.16
N ALA A 438 -5.06 -20.77 -15.18
CA ALA A 438 -3.88 -19.92 -15.42
C ALA A 438 -2.69 -20.72 -15.98
N LEU A 439 -2.45 -21.94 -15.47
CA LEU A 439 -1.41 -22.83 -16.02
C LEU A 439 -1.69 -23.22 -17.47
N ASN A 440 -2.94 -23.49 -17.82
CA ASN A 440 -3.33 -23.81 -19.18
C ASN A 440 -3.16 -22.59 -20.12
N ASP A 441 -3.47 -21.40 -19.62
CA ASP A 441 -3.29 -20.14 -20.35
C ASP A 441 -1.80 -19.87 -20.61
N LEU A 442 -0.95 -20.04 -19.59
CA LEU A 442 0.50 -19.90 -19.74
C LEU A 442 1.12 -20.92 -20.73
N LYS A 443 0.62 -22.17 -20.72
CA LYS A 443 1.06 -23.22 -21.65
C LYS A 443 0.62 -22.93 -23.09
N LYS A 444 -0.61 -22.44 -23.28
CA LYS A 444 -1.15 -22.07 -24.60
C LYS A 444 -0.31 -21.00 -25.29
N ASP A 445 0.17 -20.03 -24.53
CA ASP A 445 1.00 -18.92 -25.03
C ASP A 445 2.51 -19.22 -24.93
N GLU A 446 2.88 -20.48 -24.75
CA GLU A 446 4.27 -20.96 -24.70
C GLU A 446 5.16 -20.23 -23.69
N LEU A 447 4.55 -19.70 -22.62
CA LEU A 447 5.28 -19.03 -21.54
C LEU A 447 5.87 -20.00 -20.52
N VAL A 448 5.31 -21.20 -20.44
CA VAL A 448 5.81 -22.35 -19.69
C VAL A 448 5.49 -23.64 -20.45
N PHE A 449 6.41 -24.63 -20.43
CA PHE A 449 6.21 -25.92 -21.12
C PHE A 449 5.89 -27.04 -20.15
N ASN A 450 6.86 -27.43 -19.34
CA ASN A 450 6.70 -28.53 -18.37
C ASN A 450 7.41 -28.21 -17.05
N PRO A 451 6.96 -27.16 -16.33
CA PRO A 451 7.64 -26.71 -15.15
C PRO A 451 7.47 -27.69 -13.97
N GLU A 452 8.46 -27.74 -13.12
CA GLU A 452 8.31 -28.24 -11.75
C GLU A 452 7.58 -27.20 -10.93
N ILE A 453 6.35 -27.52 -10.45
CA ILE A 453 5.45 -26.56 -9.86
C ILE A 453 5.48 -26.69 -8.33
N ILE A 454 5.68 -25.56 -7.63
CA ILE A 454 5.49 -25.46 -6.19
C ILE A 454 4.31 -24.54 -5.89
N LEU A 455 3.67 -24.75 -4.74
CA LEU A 455 2.62 -23.90 -4.22
C LEU A 455 3.09 -23.26 -2.92
N THR A 456 3.09 -21.95 -2.88
CA THR A 456 3.40 -21.21 -1.65
C THR A 456 2.32 -20.17 -1.38
N GLY A 457 2.08 -19.90 -0.11
CA GLY A 457 1.16 -18.85 0.30
C GLY A 457 1.46 -18.38 1.71
N TYR A 458 1.03 -17.17 2.00
CA TYR A 458 1.22 -16.61 3.32
C TYR A 458 -0.11 -16.14 3.95
N SER A 459 -0.18 -16.15 5.29
CA SER A 459 -1.39 -15.77 6.03
C SER A 459 -2.61 -16.60 5.53
N PHE A 460 -3.69 -15.99 5.13
CA PHE A 460 -4.87 -16.68 4.58
C PHE A 460 -4.54 -17.47 3.31
N GLY A 461 -3.63 -16.99 2.45
CA GLY A 461 -3.11 -17.75 1.30
C GLY A 461 -2.34 -19.01 1.73
N GLY A 462 -1.70 -18.99 2.89
CA GLY A 462 -1.08 -20.17 3.50
C GLY A 462 -2.12 -21.24 3.89
N MET A 463 -3.28 -20.83 4.41
CA MET A 463 -4.39 -21.77 4.66
C MET A 463 -4.89 -22.42 3.37
N HIS A 464 -5.04 -21.61 2.29
CA HIS A 464 -5.40 -22.14 0.97
C HIS A 464 -4.36 -23.14 0.46
N THR A 465 -3.06 -22.82 0.61
CA THR A 465 -1.96 -23.72 0.23
C THR A 465 -2.11 -25.09 0.88
N LEU A 466 -2.35 -25.13 2.19
CA LEU A 466 -2.50 -26.38 2.94
C LEU A 466 -3.79 -27.13 2.57
N LYS A 467 -4.90 -26.42 2.36
CA LYS A 467 -6.16 -27.06 1.93
C LYS A 467 -6.08 -27.59 0.49
N ILE A 468 -5.35 -26.90 -0.39
CA ILE A 468 -5.10 -27.37 -1.76
C ILE A 468 -4.21 -28.61 -1.72
N ALA A 469 -3.24 -28.73 -0.81
CA ALA A 469 -2.44 -29.92 -0.63
C ALA A 469 -3.32 -31.15 -0.31
N GLU A 470 -4.30 -31.01 0.60
CA GLU A 470 -5.29 -32.06 0.87
C GLU A 470 -6.13 -32.41 -0.39
N LEU A 471 -6.58 -31.39 -1.13
CA LEU A 471 -7.35 -31.63 -2.36
C LEU A 471 -6.53 -32.38 -3.42
N GLU A 472 -5.26 -32.02 -3.59
CA GLU A 472 -4.35 -32.68 -4.54
C GLU A 472 -3.95 -34.09 -4.09
N LYS A 473 -3.89 -34.36 -2.78
CA LYS A 473 -3.68 -35.73 -2.25
C LYS A 473 -4.85 -36.65 -2.60
N ASN A 474 -6.08 -36.12 -2.50
CA ASN A 474 -7.31 -36.91 -2.73
C ASN A 474 -7.70 -36.98 -4.20
N ASP A 475 -7.41 -35.93 -4.99
CA ASP A 475 -7.76 -35.78 -6.40
C ASP A 475 -6.65 -34.98 -7.12
N PRO A 476 -5.55 -35.63 -7.54
CA PRO A 476 -4.42 -34.98 -8.18
C PRO A 476 -4.80 -34.36 -9.53
N GLN A 477 -4.68 -33.03 -9.68
CA GLN A 477 -4.99 -32.32 -10.93
C GLN A 477 -3.84 -31.48 -11.47
N ILE A 478 -2.90 -31.06 -10.62
CA ILE A 478 -1.80 -30.14 -10.98
C ILE A 478 -0.45 -30.79 -10.73
N GLY A 479 -0.30 -31.53 -9.64
CA GLY A 479 0.92 -32.27 -9.34
C GLY A 479 2.03 -31.42 -8.74
N PHE A 480 1.74 -30.65 -7.71
CA PHE A 480 2.74 -29.86 -7.00
C PHE A 480 3.83 -30.73 -6.36
N LYS A 481 5.05 -30.23 -6.43
CA LYS A 481 6.23 -30.88 -5.83
C LYS A 481 6.37 -30.59 -4.34
N LYS A 482 6.05 -29.33 -3.96
CA LYS A 482 6.11 -28.86 -2.57
C LYS A 482 5.00 -27.87 -2.27
N TYR A 483 4.66 -27.77 -1.01
CA TYR A 483 3.72 -26.82 -0.45
C TYR A 483 4.41 -26.09 0.71
N LEU A 484 4.45 -24.76 0.66
CA LEU A 484 4.98 -23.95 1.74
C LEU A 484 3.93 -22.95 2.21
N ALA A 485 3.54 -23.04 3.47
CA ALA A 485 2.68 -22.04 4.11
C ALA A 485 3.48 -21.18 5.07
N VAL A 486 3.40 -19.86 4.90
CA VAL A 486 4.08 -18.87 5.74
C VAL A 486 3.07 -18.18 6.63
N ASN A 487 3.22 -18.28 7.94
CA ASN A 487 2.32 -17.73 8.95
C ASN A 487 0.82 -18.00 8.70
N PRO A 488 0.39 -19.26 8.39
CA PRO A 488 -1.03 -19.56 8.22
C PRO A 488 -1.76 -19.51 9.56
N PRO A 489 -2.89 -18.80 9.70
CA PRO A 489 -3.78 -19.01 10.84
C PRO A 489 -4.24 -20.47 10.92
N VAL A 490 -4.49 -20.99 12.13
CA VAL A 490 -5.07 -22.32 12.31
C VAL A 490 -6.57 -22.25 12.41
N SER A 491 -7.09 -21.38 13.28
CA SER A 491 -8.52 -21.16 13.45
C SER A 491 -8.94 -19.80 12.89
N LEU A 492 -9.83 -19.83 11.88
CA LEU A 492 -10.40 -18.60 11.30
C LEU A 492 -11.28 -17.87 12.32
N ALA A 493 -11.98 -18.57 13.19
CA ALA A 493 -12.77 -17.95 14.23
C ALA A 493 -11.89 -17.16 15.22
N TYR A 494 -10.78 -17.75 15.65
CA TYR A 494 -9.82 -17.06 16.52
C TYR A 494 -9.20 -15.85 15.84
N ALA A 495 -8.73 -16.01 14.60
CA ALA A 495 -8.12 -14.94 13.82
C ALA A 495 -9.09 -13.76 13.60
N ALA A 496 -10.36 -14.04 13.29
CA ALA A 496 -11.41 -13.04 13.15
C ALA A 496 -11.61 -12.22 14.44
N VAL A 497 -11.68 -12.88 15.58
CA VAL A 497 -11.79 -12.22 16.89
C VAL A 497 -10.56 -11.34 17.18
N GLN A 498 -9.35 -11.78 16.84
CA GLN A 498 -8.15 -10.96 17.02
C GLN A 498 -8.16 -9.73 16.10
N ALA A 499 -8.55 -9.90 14.83
CA ALA A 499 -8.67 -8.80 13.88
C ALA A 499 -9.70 -7.74 14.35
N ASP A 500 -10.85 -8.18 14.86
CA ASP A 500 -11.87 -7.28 15.41
C ASP A 500 -11.36 -6.54 16.65
N LYS A 501 -10.77 -7.23 17.63
CA LYS A 501 -10.17 -6.61 18.82
C LYS A 501 -9.13 -5.54 18.46
N MET A 502 -8.29 -5.81 17.45
CA MET A 502 -7.30 -4.84 17.01
C MET A 502 -7.93 -3.60 16.38
N ALA A 503 -8.93 -3.77 15.50
CA ALA A 503 -9.65 -2.64 14.92
C ALA A 503 -10.39 -1.79 15.96
N GLU A 504 -10.78 -2.39 17.09
CA GLU A 504 -11.49 -1.74 18.18
C GLU A 504 -10.57 -1.16 19.27
N SER A 505 -9.25 -1.40 19.19
CA SER A 505 -8.28 -1.00 20.21
C SER A 505 -8.30 0.50 20.54
N MET A 506 -8.73 1.33 19.60
CA MET A 506 -8.80 2.79 19.74
C MET A 506 -10.20 3.35 20.01
N ASN A 507 -11.22 2.52 20.20
CA ASN A 507 -12.61 2.99 20.44
C ASN A 507 -12.76 3.87 21.71
N LYS A 508 -11.79 3.83 22.62
CA LYS A 508 -11.74 4.68 23.82
C LYS A 508 -11.30 6.13 23.54
N TYR A 509 -10.77 6.42 22.36
CA TYR A 509 -10.27 7.74 21.97
C TYR A 509 -11.30 8.47 21.12
N GLN A 510 -11.24 9.81 21.11
CA GLN A 510 -11.98 10.61 20.16
C GLN A 510 -11.37 10.44 18.74
N PRO A 511 -12.17 10.53 17.67
CA PRO A 511 -11.68 10.34 16.30
C PRO A 511 -10.46 11.20 15.95
N GLN A 512 -10.44 12.47 16.38
CA GLN A 512 -9.31 13.37 16.15
C GLN A 512 -8.02 12.86 16.83
N GLN A 513 -8.12 12.33 18.04
CA GLN A 513 -6.96 11.77 18.75
C GLN A 513 -6.39 10.54 18.03
N VAL A 514 -7.28 9.72 17.46
CA VAL A 514 -6.87 8.55 16.66
C VAL A 514 -6.15 8.98 15.39
N VAL A 515 -6.71 9.96 14.67
CA VAL A 515 -6.08 10.56 13.51
C VAL A 515 -4.69 11.10 13.86
N ASP A 516 -4.58 11.84 14.97
CA ASP A 516 -3.30 12.39 15.43
C ASP A 516 -2.27 11.29 15.71
N LYS A 517 -2.66 10.19 16.36
CA LYS A 517 -1.77 9.05 16.62
C LYS A 517 -1.30 8.37 15.33
N VAL A 518 -2.21 8.12 14.38
CA VAL A 518 -1.91 7.46 13.10
C VAL A 518 -0.99 8.32 12.25
N ILE A 519 -1.31 9.60 12.06
CA ILE A 519 -0.51 10.52 11.25
C ILE A 519 0.85 10.78 11.89
N ASN A 520 0.92 10.94 13.20
CA ASN A 520 2.21 11.10 13.89
C ASN A 520 3.10 9.86 13.69
N THR A 521 2.52 8.65 13.80
CA THR A 521 3.25 7.42 13.54
C THR A 521 3.77 7.35 12.10
N ALA A 522 2.94 7.69 11.13
CA ALA A 522 3.33 7.73 9.72
C ALA A 522 4.40 8.82 9.46
N GLY A 523 4.27 10.00 10.05
CA GLY A 523 5.24 11.10 9.94
C GLY A 523 6.62 10.71 10.49
N ILE A 524 6.65 10.07 11.65
CA ILE A 524 7.89 9.57 12.25
C ILE A 524 8.53 8.49 11.38
N PHE A 525 7.71 7.59 10.83
CA PHE A 525 8.21 6.59 9.91
C PHE A 525 8.84 7.23 8.66
N MET A 526 8.15 8.17 8.02
CA MET A 526 8.63 8.87 6.83
C MET A 526 9.92 9.68 7.13
N ALA A 527 9.96 10.41 8.24
CA ALA A 527 11.14 11.15 8.66
C ALA A 527 12.34 10.23 8.93
N ASN A 528 12.12 9.08 9.56
CA ASN A 528 13.18 8.10 9.78
C ASN A 528 13.68 7.47 8.49
N MET A 529 12.81 7.23 7.52
CA MET A 529 13.18 6.73 6.19
C MET A 529 13.97 7.78 5.40
N ALA A 530 13.55 9.04 5.43
CA ALA A 530 14.25 10.14 4.76
C ALA A 530 15.64 10.41 5.35
N ASN A 531 15.77 10.39 6.70
CA ASN A 531 17.02 10.61 7.40
C ASN A 531 17.99 9.41 7.38
N ALA A 532 17.50 8.24 7.02
CA ALA A 532 18.34 7.03 7.05
C ALA A 532 19.40 7.02 5.95
N GLN A 533 19.37 7.97 4.97
CA GLN A 533 20.28 7.96 3.80
C GLN A 533 20.52 6.54 3.30
N VAL A 534 19.50 5.70 3.30
CA VAL A 534 19.65 4.32 2.90
C VAL A 534 19.70 4.29 1.38
N PRO A 535 20.87 4.26 0.78
CA PRO A 535 20.96 3.69 -0.54
C PRO A 535 20.55 2.22 -0.34
N PHE A 536 19.43 1.86 -0.90
CA PHE A 536 18.82 0.52 -0.80
C PHE A 536 19.74 -0.63 -1.25
N LYS A 537 20.98 -0.36 -1.58
CA LYS A 537 21.98 -1.32 -2.04
C LYS A 537 23.04 -1.74 -1.03
N GLU A 538 23.22 -1.03 0.07
CA GLU A 538 24.31 -1.34 1.00
C GLU A 538 23.79 -1.67 2.39
N ASN A 539 23.82 -2.94 2.73
CA ASN A 539 23.60 -3.56 4.03
C ASN A 539 22.15 -3.58 4.55
N MET A 540 21.53 -4.74 4.42
CA MET A 540 20.35 -5.16 5.21
C MET A 540 20.49 -4.81 6.71
N SER A 541 21.71 -4.68 7.24
CA SER A 541 21.98 -4.22 8.61
C SER A 541 21.45 -2.81 8.90
N ASP A 542 21.41 -1.91 7.93
CA ASP A 542 20.90 -0.55 8.12
C ASP A 542 19.37 -0.49 8.01
N LEU A 543 18.76 -1.33 7.18
CA LEU A 543 17.32 -1.60 7.21
C LEU A 543 16.90 -2.22 8.56
N GLN A 544 17.70 -3.14 9.08
CA GLN A 544 17.49 -3.72 10.40
C GLN A 544 17.59 -2.66 11.51
N LYS A 545 18.62 -1.80 11.47
CA LYS A 545 18.72 -0.64 12.37
C LYS A 545 17.58 0.34 12.19
N GLY A 546 17.09 0.55 10.95
CA GLY A 546 15.89 1.33 10.64
C GLY A 546 14.62 0.72 11.24
N ALA A 547 14.51 -0.61 11.26
CA ALA A 547 13.36 -1.32 11.84
C ALA A 547 13.20 -1.07 13.34
N TYR A 548 14.28 -0.87 14.09
CA TYR A 548 14.22 -0.42 15.48
C TYR A 548 13.56 0.94 15.65
N ARG A 549 13.60 1.78 14.62
CA ARG A 549 13.05 3.13 14.60
C ARG A 549 11.57 3.17 14.19
N LEU A 550 11.02 2.04 13.72
CA LEU A 550 9.62 1.86 13.32
C LEU A 550 8.72 1.51 14.51
N GLN A 551 8.85 2.21 15.63
CA GLN A 551 8.04 1.91 16.80
C GLN A 551 6.81 2.82 16.83
N ALA A 552 5.68 2.32 16.27
CA ALA A 552 4.36 2.75 16.72
C ALA A 552 4.17 2.30 18.18
N ASP A 553 3.40 3.04 18.98
CA ASP A 553 2.94 2.45 20.25
C ASP A 553 2.08 1.20 19.98
N PRO A 554 2.02 0.23 20.94
CA PRO A 554 1.34 -1.05 20.70
C PRO A 554 -0.14 -0.91 20.30
N GLU A 555 -0.85 0.10 20.81
CA GLU A 555 -2.28 0.32 20.48
C GLU A 555 -2.43 0.84 19.04
N THR A 556 -1.61 1.79 18.63
CA THR A 556 -1.60 2.31 17.26
C THR A 556 -1.21 1.19 16.29
N ALA A 557 -0.23 0.36 16.65
CA ALA A 557 0.16 -0.79 15.85
C ALA A 557 -0.99 -1.79 15.67
N ALA A 558 -1.69 -2.12 16.76
CA ALA A 558 -2.86 -3.00 16.74
C ALA A 558 -3.97 -2.42 15.86
N PHE A 559 -4.27 -1.14 16.04
CA PHE A 559 -5.30 -0.45 15.27
C PHE A 559 -4.98 -0.45 13.76
N LEU A 560 -3.76 -0.12 13.36
CA LEU A 560 -3.34 -0.14 11.95
C LEU A 560 -3.48 -1.53 11.33
N ALA A 561 -3.09 -2.58 12.06
CA ALA A 561 -3.28 -3.96 11.60
C ALA A 561 -4.77 -4.32 11.47
N GLY A 562 -5.58 -3.95 12.46
CA GLY A 562 -7.03 -4.15 12.42
C GLY A 562 -7.72 -3.39 11.29
N LEU A 563 -7.29 -2.14 11.02
CA LEU A 563 -7.78 -1.34 9.89
C LEU A 563 -7.48 -2.00 8.55
N TYR A 564 -6.30 -2.57 8.37
CA TYR A 564 -5.95 -3.28 7.15
C TYR A 564 -6.92 -4.43 6.89
N PHE A 565 -7.18 -5.27 7.90
CA PHE A 565 -8.14 -6.37 7.77
C PHE A 565 -9.56 -5.87 7.48
N ARG A 566 -10.03 -4.86 8.22
CA ARG A 566 -11.35 -4.28 8.03
C ARG A 566 -11.52 -3.61 6.67
N SER A 567 -10.51 -2.91 6.16
CA SER A 567 -10.56 -2.29 4.82
C SER A 567 -10.66 -3.34 3.71
N SER A 568 -9.95 -4.46 3.83
CA SER A 568 -10.02 -5.56 2.88
C SER A 568 -11.42 -6.18 2.85
N MET A 569 -12.01 -6.44 4.02
CA MET A 569 -13.38 -6.94 4.13
C MET A 569 -14.40 -5.94 3.59
N ARG A 570 -14.29 -4.65 3.91
CA ARG A 570 -15.15 -3.58 3.39
C ARG A 570 -15.16 -3.55 1.86
N ASN A 571 -13.99 -3.60 1.23
CA ASN A 571 -13.88 -3.55 -0.23
C ASN A 571 -14.49 -4.79 -0.89
N MET A 572 -14.30 -5.96 -0.32
CA MET A 572 -14.94 -7.19 -0.75
C MET A 572 -16.46 -7.12 -0.60
N LEU A 573 -16.96 -6.68 0.55
CA LEU A 573 -18.39 -6.52 0.82
C LEU A 573 -19.06 -5.48 -0.09
N PHE A 574 -18.35 -4.39 -0.41
CA PHE A 574 -18.83 -3.40 -1.36
C PHE A 574 -19.06 -4.05 -2.73
N ALA A 575 -18.09 -4.82 -3.21
CA ALA A 575 -18.21 -5.53 -4.48
C ALA A 575 -19.37 -6.56 -4.45
N ALA A 576 -19.45 -7.35 -3.40
CA ALA A 576 -20.51 -8.34 -3.24
C ALA A 576 -21.90 -7.70 -3.20
N HIS A 577 -22.06 -6.58 -2.50
CA HIS A 577 -23.33 -5.84 -2.45
C HIS A 577 -23.69 -5.24 -3.81
N SER A 578 -22.73 -4.61 -4.48
CA SER A 578 -22.95 -3.99 -5.79
C SER A 578 -23.39 -5.02 -6.84
N GLU A 579 -22.89 -6.25 -6.77
CA GLU A 579 -23.17 -7.30 -7.74
C GLU A 579 -24.41 -8.13 -7.41
N ARG A 580 -24.72 -8.37 -6.16
CA ARG A 580 -25.66 -9.39 -5.73
C ARG A 580 -26.79 -8.87 -4.83
N GLY A 581 -26.71 -7.63 -4.35
CA GLY A 581 -27.67 -7.08 -3.40
C GLY A 581 -27.77 -7.87 -2.08
N LEU A 582 -26.72 -8.59 -1.70
CA LEU A 582 -26.74 -9.56 -0.58
C LEU A 582 -26.89 -8.93 0.79
N ILE A 583 -26.46 -7.68 0.92
CA ILE A 583 -26.38 -6.99 2.21
C ILE A 583 -27.54 -6.02 2.27
N PRO A 584 -28.48 -6.18 3.22
CA PRO A 584 -29.59 -5.25 3.40
C PRO A 584 -29.05 -3.94 4.00
N LEU A 585 -28.59 -3.05 3.14
CA LEU A 585 -28.12 -1.72 3.53
C LEU A 585 -29.20 -0.67 3.33
N SER A 586 -29.20 0.32 4.20
CA SER A 586 -30.12 1.46 4.12
C SER A 586 -29.86 2.35 2.90
N HIS A 587 -28.69 2.22 2.28
CA HIS A 587 -28.27 3.02 1.13
C HIS A 587 -27.86 2.12 -0.04
N LEU A 588 -28.51 2.30 -1.17
CA LEU A 588 -28.09 1.67 -2.43
C LEU A 588 -26.80 2.33 -2.94
N PRO A 589 -25.91 1.57 -3.61
CA PRO A 589 -24.73 2.11 -4.25
C PRO A 589 -25.13 2.96 -5.46
N VAL A 590 -25.43 4.22 -5.22
CA VAL A 590 -25.60 5.20 -6.29
C VAL A 590 -24.22 5.66 -6.70
N GLU A 591 -23.93 5.73 -7.99
CA GLU A 591 -22.60 6.00 -8.54
C GLU A 591 -21.94 7.26 -7.96
N PHE A 592 -22.75 8.28 -7.63
CA PHE A 592 -22.28 9.56 -7.12
C PHE A 592 -22.45 9.76 -5.60
N THR A 593 -22.90 8.74 -4.85
CA THR A 593 -23.14 8.87 -3.39
C THR A 593 -22.71 7.62 -2.62
N ARG A 594 -21.55 7.09 -2.94
CA ARG A 594 -21.04 5.84 -2.35
C ARG A 594 -20.56 5.97 -0.90
N ASN A 595 -20.26 7.19 -0.45
CA ASN A 595 -19.71 7.40 0.89
C ASN A 595 -20.64 6.92 2.02
N LYS A 596 -21.96 7.06 1.84
CA LYS A 596 -22.96 6.55 2.80
C LYS A 596 -22.92 5.03 2.91
N LEU A 597 -22.72 4.34 1.81
CA LEU A 597 -22.59 2.88 1.78
C LEU A 597 -21.34 2.45 2.55
N TYR A 598 -20.21 3.13 2.37
CA TYR A 598 -18.99 2.82 3.11
C TYR A 598 -19.15 3.00 4.62
N LEU A 599 -19.91 4.01 5.08
CA LEU A 599 -20.22 4.18 6.50
C LEU A 599 -20.96 2.99 7.10
N GLU A 600 -21.86 2.35 6.33
CA GLU A 600 -22.54 1.14 6.77
C GLU A 600 -21.63 -0.08 6.76
N LEU A 601 -20.83 -0.25 5.71
CA LEU A 601 -19.92 -1.39 5.57
C LEU A 601 -18.82 -1.40 6.63
N ASP A 602 -18.32 -0.22 7.02
CA ASP A 602 -17.26 -0.09 8.04
C ASP A 602 -17.71 -0.54 9.45
N LYS A 603 -19.01 -0.62 9.70
CA LYS A 603 -19.54 -1.10 10.97
C LYS A 603 -19.52 -2.61 11.10
N ILE A 604 -19.45 -3.34 9.98
CA ILE A 604 -19.50 -4.80 9.96
C ILE A 604 -18.18 -5.36 10.50
N THR A 605 -18.27 -6.15 11.55
CA THR A 605 -17.14 -6.89 12.12
C THR A 605 -16.93 -8.22 11.39
N PHE A 606 -15.75 -8.84 11.53
CA PHE A 606 -15.54 -10.19 11.00
C PHE A 606 -16.49 -11.21 11.61
N LYS A 607 -16.80 -11.04 12.89
CA LYS A 607 -17.81 -11.86 13.57
C LYS A 607 -19.17 -11.71 12.91
N GLU A 608 -19.64 -10.47 12.73
CA GLU A 608 -20.92 -10.21 12.05
C GLU A 608 -20.93 -10.69 10.60
N TYR A 609 -19.82 -10.52 9.90
CA TYR A 609 -19.66 -11.07 8.55
C TYR A 609 -19.90 -12.57 8.53
N ALA A 610 -19.27 -13.30 9.43
CA ALA A 610 -19.41 -14.75 9.50
C ALA A 610 -20.83 -15.18 9.91
N GLU A 611 -21.41 -14.53 10.92
CA GLU A 611 -22.72 -14.89 11.47
C GLU A 611 -23.89 -14.57 10.54
N LYS A 612 -23.85 -13.37 9.89
CA LYS A 612 -24.98 -12.84 9.12
C LYS A 612 -24.86 -13.13 7.62
N TYR A 613 -23.65 -13.03 7.07
CA TYR A 613 -23.45 -13.07 5.62
C TYR A 613 -22.86 -14.40 5.15
N LEU A 614 -21.74 -14.85 5.72
CA LEU A 614 -21.16 -16.14 5.33
C LEU A 614 -22.10 -17.30 5.66
N ALA A 615 -22.70 -17.32 6.87
CA ALA A 615 -23.60 -18.39 7.27
C ALA A 615 -24.86 -18.47 6.36
N SER A 616 -25.37 -17.34 5.87
CA SER A 616 -26.52 -17.32 4.96
C SER A 616 -26.23 -17.96 3.59
N GLU A 617 -24.98 -18.07 3.17
CA GLU A 617 -24.56 -18.78 1.96
C GLU A 617 -24.68 -20.30 2.08
N TYR A 618 -24.85 -20.83 3.29
CA TYR A 618 -24.91 -22.25 3.60
C TYR A 618 -26.16 -22.61 4.42
N PRO A 619 -27.37 -22.51 3.83
CA PRO A 619 -28.61 -22.79 4.55
C PRO A 619 -28.60 -24.18 5.19
N GLY A 620 -28.99 -24.24 6.46
CA GLY A 620 -29.04 -25.50 7.22
C GLY A 620 -27.70 -25.96 7.81
N VAL A 621 -26.61 -25.28 7.52
CA VAL A 621 -25.29 -25.58 8.13
C VAL A 621 -25.02 -24.63 9.29
N LYS A 622 -24.73 -25.15 10.48
CA LYS A 622 -24.36 -24.34 11.65
C LYS A 622 -23.01 -23.67 11.41
N LEU A 623 -22.88 -22.39 11.83
CA LEU A 623 -21.65 -21.62 11.71
C LEU A 623 -20.43 -22.34 12.32
N ASP A 624 -20.60 -22.97 13.48
CA ASP A 624 -19.55 -23.76 14.13
C ASP A 624 -19.04 -24.91 13.22
N THR A 625 -19.90 -25.49 12.39
CA THR A 625 -19.51 -26.51 11.41
C THR A 625 -18.70 -25.89 10.27
N LEU A 626 -19.05 -24.66 9.82
CA LEU A 626 -18.28 -23.95 8.80
C LEU A 626 -16.87 -23.63 9.34
N TYR A 627 -16.78 -23.12 10.56
CA TYR A 627 -15.50 -22.87 11.21
C TYR A 627 -14.66 -24.13 11.35
N ARG A 628 -15.19 -25.20 11.95
CA ARG A 628 -14.44 -26.47 12.12
C ARG A 628 -13.93 -27.05 10.82
N LYS A 629 -14.69 -26.94 9.72
CA LYS A 629 -14.25 -27.40 8.39
C LYS A 629 -13.22 -26.47 7.75
N SER A 630 -13.17 -25.21 8.17
CA SER A 630 -12.21 -24.23 7.70
C SER A 630 -10.92 -24.21 8.53
N ASP A 631 -10.93 -24.73 9.76
CA ASP A 631 -9.76 -24.78 10.61
C ASP A 631 -8.75 -25.80 10.12
N LEU A 632 -7.45 -25.50 10.23
CA LEU A 632 -6.37 -26.41 9.84
C LEU A 632 -6.33 -27.69 10.68
N ASN A 633 -6.97 -27.70 11.86
CA ASN A 633 -7.18 -28.94 12.63
C ASN A 633 -7.92 -30.03 11.82
N SER A 634 -8.80 -29.62 10.89
CA SER A 634 -9.49 -30.55 9.99
C SER A 634 -8.55 -31.24 8.99
N LEU A 635 -7.35 -30.71 8.82
CA LEU A 635 -6.32 -31.23 7.92
C LEU A 635 -5.23 -32.05 8.64
N ALA A 636 -5.39 -32.34 9.94
CA ALA A 636 -4.36 -32.94 10.77
C ALA A 636 -3.71 -34.20 10.14
N GLU A 637 -4.52 -35.08 9.55
CA GLU A 637 -4.02 -36.32 8.90
C GLU A 637 -3.18 -35.99 7.64
N THR A 638 -3.60 -35.03 6.83
CA THR A 638 -2.83 -34.62 5.65
C THR A 638 -1.54 -33.92 6.06
N LEU A 639 -1.60 -32.99 7.01
CA LEU A 639 -0.43 -32.27 7.53
C LEU A 639 0.60 -33.23 8.14
N LYS A 640 0.15 -34.30 8.81
CA LYS A 640 1.03 -35.29 9.42
C LYS A 640 1.72 -36.16 8.37
N ASN A 641 0.97 -36.62 7.35
CA ASN A 641 1.41 -37.69 6.48
C ASN A 641 1.95 -37.25 5.12
N ASP A 642 1.79 -35.98 4.72
CA ASP A 642 2.32 -35.48 3.45
C ASP A 642 3.66 -34.80 3.66
N GLU A 643 4.74 -35.47 3.28
CA GLU A 643 6.11 -34.98 3.42
C GLU A 643 6.44 -33.76 2.53
N LYS A 644 5.58 -33.43 1.57
CA LYS A 644 5.74 -32.26 0.70
C LYS A 644 5.34 -30.95 1.38
N ILE A 645 4.68 -31.00 2.55
CA ILE A 645 4.14 -29.84 3.25
C ILE A 645 5.15 -29.30 4.25
N TYR A 646 5.46 -28.02 4.12
CA TYR A 646 6.31 -27.24 5.02
C TYR A 646 5.60 -26.00 5.54
N VAL A 647 5.90 -25.62 6.77
CA VAL A 647 5.35 -24.41 7.39
C VAL A 647 6.48 -23.59 8.01
N LEU A 648 6.49 -22.28 7.75
CA LEU A 648 7.31 -21.33 8.48
C LEU A 648 6.39 -20.43 9.30
N HIS A 649 6.63 -20.28 10.59
CA HIS A 649 5.76 -19.51 11.46
C HIS A 649 6.53 -18.72 12.53
N SER A 650 5.99 -17.57 12.95
CA SER A 650 6.51 -16.84 14.10
C SER A 650 5.85 -17.32 15.38
N ILE A 651 6.66 -17.63 16.40
CA ILE A 651 6.12 -18.11 17.70
C ILE A 651 5.22 -17.06 18.38
N ASN A 652 5.49 -15.77 18.13
CA ASN A 652 4.75 -14.66 18.69
C ASN A 652 3.66 -14.10 17.74
N ASP A 653 3.19 -14.88 16.75
CA ASP A 653 2.07 -14.47 15.90
C ASP A 653 0.77 -14.36 16.71
N PHE A 654 0.12 -13.19 16.66
CA PHE A 654 -1.10 -12.92 17.40
C PHE A 654 -2.35 -13.61 16.84
N LEU A 655 -2.28 -14.14 15.61
CA LEU A 655 -3.38 -14.89 14.99
C LEU A 655 -3.39 -16.39 15.41
N LEU A 656 -2.45 -16.83 16.23
CA LEU A 656 -2.43 -18.17 16.81
C LEU A 656 -2.68 -18.15 18.31
N SER A 657 -3.56 -19.02 18.76
CA SER A 657 -3.65 -19.41 20.17
C SER A 657 -2.47 -20.33 20.57
N GLU A 658 -2.27 -20.56 21.85
CA GLU A 658 -1.25 -21.50 22.31
C GLU A 658 -1.55 -22.94 21.84
N ASN A 659 -2.82 -23.33 21.82
CA ASN A 659 -3.24 -24.62 21.32
C ASN A 659 -2.94 -24.78 19.82
N ASP A 660 -3.12 -23.73 19.03
CA ASP A 660 -2.79 -23.73 17.59
C ASP A 660 -1.30 -23.95 17.35
N ARG A 661 -0.43 -23.31 18.17
CA ARG A 661 1.02 -23.51 18.10
C ARG A 661 1.41 -24.95 18.41
N LYS A 662 0.86 -25.53 19.50
CA LYS A 662 1.11 -26.92 19.89
C LYS A 662 0.59 -27.89 18.84
N PHE A 663 -0.58 -27.62 18.24
CA PHE A 663 -1.13 -28.41 17.15
C PHE A 663 -0.20 -28.44 15.93
N LEU A 664 0.22 -27.28 15.43
CA LEU A 664 1.12 -27.21 14.27
C LEU A 664 2.44 -27.90 14.55
N ASP A 665 3.03 -27.67 15.72
CA ASP A 665 4.31 -28.25 16.11
C ASP A 665 4.26 -29.78 16.20
N SER A 666 3.25 -30.32 16.91
CA SER A 666 3.10 -31.76 17.08
C SER A 666 2.69 -32.52 15.81
N THR A 667 2.04 -31.81 14.86
CA THR A 667 1.56 -32.40 13.61
C THR A 667 2.62 -32.39 12.52
N LEU A 668 3.41 -31.33 12.43
CA LEU A 668 4.41 -31.13 11.37
C LEU A 668 5.82 -31.53 11.79
N GLU A 669 6.11 -31.51 13.09
CA GLU A 669 7.42 -31.87 13.66
C GLU A 669 8.59 -31.14 12.97
N ASN A 670 9.52 -31.84 12.33
CA ASN A 670 10.68 -31.27 11.62
C ASN A 670 10.32 -30.49 10.35
N ARG A 671 9.07 -30.51 9.88
CA ARG A 671 8.58 -29.77 8.70
C ARG A 671 8.03 -28.39 9.04
N ILE A 672 8.04 -27.99 10.30
CA ILE A 672 7.77 -26.62 10.71
C ILE A 672 9.03 -25.93 11.23
N THR A 673 9.23 -24.70 10.82
CA THR A 673 10.26 -23.82 11.37
C THR A 673 9.60 -22.67 12.11
N TRP A 674 9.95 -22.52 13.37
CA TRP A 674 9.50 -21.45 14.23
C TRP A 674 10.56 -20.36 14.31
N THR A 675 10.20 -19.12 13.93
CA THR A 675 11.05 -17.95 14.19
C THR A 675 10.74 -17.39 15.58
N SER A 676 11.77 -16.96 16.29
CA SER A 676 11.63 -16.41 17.65
C SER A 676 10.79 -15.13 17.70
N ARG A 677 10.70 -14.40 16.59
CA ARG A 677 10.01 -13.12 16.46
C ARG A 677 9.50 -12.91 15.04
N GLY A 678 8.67 -11.88 14.88
CA GLY A 678 8.13 -11.46 13.60
C GLY A 678 6.64 -11.12 13.66
N GLY A 679 5.95 -11.50 14.73
CA GLY A 679 4.50 -11.35 14.77
C GLY A 679 3.87 -12.02 13.54
N HIS A 680 2.90 -11.35 12.93
CA HIS A 680 2.31 -11.82 11.69
C HIS A 680 3.05 -11.23 10.48
N LEU A 681 3.92 -12.04 9.83
CA LEU A 681 4.67 -11.70 8.60
C LEU A 681 5.77 -10.62 8.74
N GLY A 682 5.95 -10.00 9.88
CA GLY A 682 6.86 -8.86 10.04
C GLY A 682 8.34 -9.19 9.97
N ASN A 683 8.71 -10.46 9.83
CA ASN A 683 10.10 -10.92 9.67
C ASN A 683 10.46 -11.30 8.22
N LEU A 684 9.56 -11.16 7.26
CA LEU A 684 9.81 -11.53 5.86
C LEU A 684 10.96 -10.72 5.21
N TYR A 685 11.21 -9.50 5.67
CA TYR A 685 12.34 -8.70 5.19
C TYR A 685 13.70 -9.20 5.70
N TYR A 686 13.72 -10.10 6.70
CA TYR A 686 14.93 -10.56 7.34
C TYR A 686 15.61 -11.67 6.52
N GLU A 687 16.85 -11.45 6.11
CA GLU A 687 17.57 -12.32 5.18
C GLU A 687 17.57 -13.80 5.59
N LYS A 688 17.83 -14.09 6.87
CA LYS A 688 17.83 -15.49 7.37
C LYS A 688 16.47 -16.16 7.20
N VAL A 689 15.36 -15.38 7.28
CA VAL A 689 14.01 -15.89 7.04
C VAL A 689 13.81 -16.19 5.56
N GLN A 690 14.26 -15.28 4.69
CA GLN A 690 14.21 -15.47 3.24
C GLN A 690 15.02 -16.70 2.80
N GLN A 691 16.26 -16.85 3.29
CA GLN A 691 17.08 -18.03 3.04
C GLN A 691 16.41 -19.32 3.53
N LYS A 692 15.72 -19.27 4.68
CA LYS A 692 14.99 -20.41 5.18
C LYS A 692 13.79 -20.77 4.31
N ILE A 693 13.03 -19.78 3.83
CA ILE A 693 11.94 -19.98 2.87
C ILE A 693 12.45 -20.70 1.62
N LEU A 694 13.55 -20.21 1.03
CA LEU A 694 14.14 -20.81 -0.16
C LEU A 694 14.59 -22.24 0.08
N LYS A 695 15.29 -22.51 1.19
CA LYS A 695 15.71 -23.87 1.58
C LYS A 695 14.54 -24.85 1.74
N MET A 696 13.38 -24.38 2.23
CA MET A 696 12.20 -25.23 2.34
C MET A 696 11.57 -25.54 0.98
N LEU A 697 11.81 -24.71 -0.03
CA LEU A 697 11.30 -24.90 -1.39
C LEU A 697 12.24 -25.74 -2.29
N GLU A 698 13.50 -25.88 -1.94
CA GLU A 698 14.46 -26.81 -2.58
C GLU A 698 14.12 -28.27 -2.26
#